data_6329aa1206b023e70d786bb90beccb5b
#
_entry.id   6329aa1206b023e70d786bb90beccb5b
#
_cell.length_a   1.000
_cell.length_b   1.000
_cell.length_c   1.000
_cell.angle_alpha   90.00
_cell.angle_beta   90.00
_cell.angle_gamma   90.00
#
_symmetry.space_group_name_H-M   'P 1'
#
loop_
_entity.id
_entity.type
_entity.pdbx_description
1 polymer ?
#
loop_
_entity_poly.entity_id
_entity_poly.type
_entity_poly.pdbx_seq_one_letter_code
_entity_poly.pdbx_strand_id
1 'polypeptide(L)'
;QQGWGEDEFIRLANIISELLKDIHPFHYNGAFKPVGRGKVDMMTFERSKRDVEQLMRESGILGSGEALTGYPHYYRVSGTPTGKKLPLAHGHMPMVNGLLAVDASAHGVIEVVGARARQFIQAAVTANTWRLKTHQSARAYVLDADGNVLDDVVVIREERDERNRERFLVLTHNQGHDRVLGWFRYLSDSYVIADREDLHLKVDGPVVVDDLSDPARRRVVLMALKGKGAVKALSKYMRSQGLGMGEAMTVKIGEDETLVNRSTWGGSDGLEIVASIDNSRNVWDALLGSGAVPARSDTISSETPNLRDAPAGMVEMRKPYFVGQGPVYELLNPGSDKEPWMWSDPDLEPRKSCLYDWHVEHSKTIVPFAGWLMPVWYTKISEEHAAVRNTAGLFDVSHMGVFGVRGPDAERFLDILTSFYVPLLGPGDASYSYLLGPNGVPIDDIFIYRLAEEEFMVVVNAANAEKDWDWLKAVIERRVVIDDERPWVELDARDFQLVDLKNPNAGREQRVDISLQGPRSQDILLECVVDEQMAQAIKDLGRGKLIMGPMAGVNVIVSRTGYTGEELGYELYVHPDEALQLWETILKEGEPFGVVPAGLGARDSTRTEAGFPLYGNELAGGLDLCPLDAGYPQFVRMHKPFFIGRGGQMERDLVRKSSIVRFRMTRRGIPVVKPGSPVTSRHGHVVGHVTSCATIADGSQVGMAYVQDRFKEEGTRLNVFVPPRGKGPEPKHVTDLKVGDKMPHPEEAVVIPRFMIPGEDREDAE
;
A
#
# COMPACT_ATOMS: atom_id res chain seq x y z
N GLN A 1 -16.97 -37.79 19.80
CA GLN A 1 -18.19 -38.45 20.31
C GLN A 1 -19.31 -38.52 19.25
N GLN A 2 -18.95 -38.64 17.95
CA GLN A 2 -19.90 -38.66 16.84
C GLN A 2 -20.04 -40.06 16.23
N GLY A 3 -19.74 -41.11 16.99
CA GLY A 3 -19.89 -42.50 16.55
C GLY A 3 -18.74 -43.02 15.66
N TRP A 4 -17.64 -42.28 15.53
CA TRP A 4 -16.45 -42.70 14.80
C TRP A 4 -15.67 -43.78 15.56
N GLY A 5 -15.20 -44.78 14.84
CA GLY A 5 -14.26 -45.77 15.31
C GLY A 5 -12.79 -45.41 15.01
N GLU A 6 -11.89 -46.33 15.25
CA GLU A 6 -10.44 -46.14 15.07
C GLU A 6 -10.07 -45.82 13.61
N ASP A 7 -10.74 -46.47 12.65
CA ASP A 7 -10.46 -46.29 11.23
C ASP A 7 -10.79 -44.90 10.71
N GLU A 8 -11.92 -44.32 11.15
CA GLU A 8 -12.29 -42.93 10.79
C GLU A 8 -11.30 -41.91 11.38
N PHE A 9 -10.83 -42.10 12.64
CA PHE A 9 -9.82 -41.25 13.23
C PHE A 9 -8.47 -41.37 12.54
N ILE A 10 -8.05 -42.55 12.10
CA ILE A 10 -6.81 -42.75 11.32
C ILE A 10 -6.91 -42.02 9.98
N ARG A 11 -8.05 -42.15 9.28
CA ARG A 11 -8.27 -41.40 8.02
C ARG A 11 -8.23 -39.92 8.22
N LEU A 12 -8.89 -39.38 9.24
CA LEU A 12 -8.84 -37.95 9.55
C LEU A 12 -7.40 -37.49 9.91
N ALA A 13 -6.68 -38.27 10.68
CA ALA A 13 -5.29 -37.97 11.02
C ALA A 13 -4.38 -37.93 9.77
N ASN A 14 -4.61 -38.82 8.82
CA ASN A 14 -3.87 -38.80 7.55
C ASN A 14 -4.19 -37.56 6.71
N ILE A 15 -5.47 -37.18 6.59
CA ILE A 15 -5.87 -35.93 5.89
C ILE A 15 -5.22 -34.70 6.55
N ILE A 16 -5.26 -34.61 7.88
CA ILE A 16 -4.62 -33.52 8.63
C ILE A 16 -3.10 -33.54 8.40
N SER A 17 -2.48 -34.72 8.44
CA SER A 17 -1.03 -34.87 8.22
C SER A 17 -0.60 -34.42 6.82
N GLU A 18 -1.37 -34.74 5.78
CA GLU A 18 -1.10 -34.29 4.41
C GLU A 18 -1.22 -32.78 4.29
N LEU A 19 -2.29 -32.20 4.87
CA LEU A 19 -2.51 -30.76 4.86
C LEU A 19 -1.36 -30.02 5.58
N LEU A 20 -0.95 -30.52 6.76
CA LEU A 20 0.15 -29.91 7.53
C LEU A 20 1.50 -29.99 6.82
N LYS A 21 1.77 -31.05 6.04
CA LYS A 21 3.01 -31.19 5.26
C LYS A 21 3.09 -30.21 4.11
N ASP A 22 1.96 -29.76 3.60
CA ASP A 22 1.85 -28.82 2.50
C ASP A 22 1.77 -27.35 2.98
N ILE A 23 1.93 -27.09 4.25
CA ILE A 23 2.03 -25.72 4.75
C ILE A 23 3.41 -25.14 4.42
N HIS A 24 3.43 -24.07 3.64
CA HIS A 24 4.62 -23.29 3.28
C HIS A 24 4.80 -22.15 4.28
N PRO A 25 5.73 -22.28 5.24
CA PRO A 25 5.94 -21.24 6.24
C PRO A 25 6.71 -20.06 5.67
N PHE A 26 6.37 -18.86 6.09
CA PHE A 26 7.11 -17.64 5.82
C PHE A 26 7.06 -16.70 7.01
N HIS A 27 7.99 -15.74 7.07
CA HIS A 27 8.01 -14.73 8.11
C HIS A 27 7.48 -13.40 7.55
N TYR A 28 6.50 -12.85 8.23
CA TYR A 28 5.97 -11.53 7.94
C TYR A 28 6.56 -10.54 8.94
N ASN A 29 7.15 -9.45 8.45
CA ASN A 29 7.63 -8.37 9.31
C ASN A 29 6.42 -7.62 9.89
N GLY A 30 6.03 -7.97 11.11
CA GLY A 30 5.07 -7.18 11.89
C GLY A 30 5.69 -5.87 12.35
N ALA A 31 4.88 -4.98 12.95
CA ALA A 31 5.33 -3.66 13.39
C ALA A 31 6.52 -3.70 14.37
N PHE A 32 6.68 -4.77 15.16
CA PHE A 32 7.70 -4.88 16.20
C PHE A 32 8.47 -6.19 16.20
N LYS A 33 7.91 -7.27 15.65
CA LYS A 33 8.56 -8.59 15.61
C LYS A 33 8.16 -9.36 14.35
N PRO A 34 9.05 -10.20 13.81
CA PRO A 34 8.67 -11.16 12.77
C PRO A 34 7.56 -12.08 13.28
N VAL A 35 6.51 -12.25 12.47
CA VAL A 35 5.40 -13.16 12.77
C VAL A 35 5.46 -14.31 11.77
N GLY A 36 5.56 -15.53 12.28
CA GLY A 36 5.45 -16.73 11.46
C GLY A 36 4.04 -16.86 10.87
N ARG A 37 3.97 -17.11 9.58
CA ARG A 37 2.74 -17.35 8.82
C ARG A 37 2.93 -18.61 7.98
N GLY A 38 1.85 -19.16 7.48
CA GLY A 38 1.90 -20.28 6.55
C GLY A 38 0.79 -20.18 5.53
N LYS A 39 1.07 -20.63 4.31
CA LYS A 39 0.10 -20.78 3.23
C LYS A 39 0.08 -22.23 2.77
N VAL A 40 -1.03 -22.63 2.16
CA VAL A 40 -1.28 -23.98 1.65
C VAL A 40 -1.60 -23.91 0.16
N ASP A 41 -1.25 -24.95 -0.57
CA ASP A 41 -1.66 -25.11 -1.97
C ASP A 41 -3.17 -25.29 -2.11
N MET A 42 -3.80 -24.63 -3.08
CA MET A 42 -5.23 -24.71 -3.32
C MET A 42 -5.69 -26.16 -3.59
N MET A 43 -4.93 -26.92 -4.38
CA MET A 43 -5.31 -28.28 -4.76
C MET A 43 -5.25 -29.23 -3.55
N THR A 44 -4.24 -29.08 -2.69
CA THR A 44 -4.14 -29.83 -1.44
C THR A 44 -5.27 -29.48 -0.50
N PHE A 45 -5.60 -28.18 -0.37
CA PHE A 45 -6.72 -27.73 0.46
C PHE A 45 -8.06 -28.30 -0.03
N GLU A 46 -8.36 -28.19 -1.33
CA GLU A 46 -9.59 -28.71 -1.93
C GLU A 46 -9.69 -30.24 -1.83
N ARG A 47 -8.57 -30.96 -1.99
CA ARG A 47 -8.53 -32.41 -1.79
C ARG A 47 -8.87 -32.76 -0.35
N SER A 48 -8.18 -32.15 0.60
CA SER A 48 -8.41 -32.37 2.04
C SER A 48 -9.87 -32.10 2.44
N LYS A 49 -10.46 -31.03 1.91
CA LYS A 49 -11.87 -30.69 2.12
C LYS A 49 -12.81 -31.78 1.60
N ARG A 50 -12.61 -32.27 0.35
CA ARG A 50 -13.41 -33.35 -0.22
C ARG A 50 -13.27 -34.65 0.57
N ASP A 51 -12.05 -35.00 1.01
CA ASP A 51 -11.79 -36.20 1.77
C ASP A 51 -12.48 -36.16 3.14
N VAL A 52 -12.50 -34.99 3.81
CA VAL A 52 -13.28 -34.78 5.06
C VAL A 52 -14.78 -34.89 4.78
N GLU A 53 -15.29 -34.27 3.71
CA GLU A 53 -16.71 -34.37 3.35
C GLU A 53 -17.12 -35.80 3.08
N GLN A 54 -16.29 -36.58 2.36
CA GLN A 54 -16.54 -38.00 2.08
C GLN A 54 -16.55 -38.78 3.39
N LEU A 55 -15.58 -38.59 4.27
CA LEU A 55 -15.52 -39.26 5.58
C LEU A 55 -16.76 -38.96 6.42
N MET A 56 -17.24 -37.72 6.43
CA MET A 56 -18.44 -37.31 7.16
C MET A 56 -19.74 -37.91 6.55
N ARG A 57 -19.80 -38.07 5.23
CA ARG A 57 -20.93 -38.73 4.56
C ARG A 57 -20.99 -40.24 4.85
N GLU A 58 -19.85 -40.91 4.75
CA GLU A 58 -19.71 -42.32 5.06
C GLU A 58 -20.05 -42.63 6.52
N SER A 59 -19.76 -41.70 7.42
CA SER A 59 -20.08 -41.79 8.84
C SER A 59 -21.51 -41.35 9.21
N GLY A 60 -22.34 -40.96 8.22
CA GLY A 60 -23.71 -40.52 8.45
C GLY A 60 -23.86 -39.17 9.15
N ILE A 61 -22.79 -38.37 9.27
CA ILE A 61 -22.79 -37.04 9.87
C ILE A 61 -23.33 -36.00 8.90
N LEU A 62 -22.99 -36.12 7.61
CA LEU A 62 -23.52 -35.30 6.53
C LEU A 62 -24.56 -36.09 5.73
N GLY A 63 -25.77 -35.53 5.57
CA GLY A 63 -26.82 -36.08 4.73
C GLY A 63 -26.47 -36.01 3.23
N SER A 64 -27.17 -36.82 2.42
CA SER A 64 -27.05 -36.73 0.98
C SER A 64 -27.56 -35.38 0.47
N GLY A 65 -26.67 -34.56 -0.10
CA GLY A 65 -27.00 -33.23 -0.57
C GLY A 65 -26.60 -32.07 0.39
N GLU A 66 -26.13 -32.37 1.59
CA GLU A 66 -25.52 -31.38 2.48
C GLU A 66 -24.05 -31.19 2.12
N ALA A 67 -23.59 -29.94 2.03
CA ALA A 67 -22.19 -29.57 1.92
C ALA A 67 -21.64 -29.14 3.28
N LEU A 68 -20.33 -29.26 3.49
CA LEU A 68 -19.67 -28.63 4.64
C LEU A 68 -19.92 -27.13 4.58
N THR A 69 -20.88 -26.69 5.41
CA THR A 69 -21.20 -25.27 5.59
C THR A 69 -20.24 -24.66 6.58
N GLY A 70 -19.09 -24.36 6.23
CA GLY A 70 -18.29 -23.95 7.35
C GLY A 70 -17.10 -23.16 6.98
N TYR A 71 -17.18 -22.26 6.02
CA TYR A 71 -16.07 -21.37 5.85
C TYR A 71 -16.45 -20.09 5.16
N PRO A 72 -15.88 -19.06 5.58
CA PRO A 72 -15.88 -18.45 6.91
C PRO A 72 -17.05 -17.48 7.04
N HIS A 73 -17.25 -16.95 8.23
CA HIS A 73 -18.35 -16.10 8.67
C HIS A 73 -18.65 -14.84 7.85
N TYR A 74 -17.80 -14.49 6.87
CA TYR A 74 -18.00 -13.28 6.03
C TYR A 74 -18.83 -13.55 4.79
N TYR A 75 -18.96 -14.79 4.33
CA TYR A 75 -19.73 -15.07 3.13
C TYR A 75 -21.20 -15.00 3.45
N ARG A 76 -21.96 -14.29 2.63
CA ARG A 76 -23.41 -14.31 2.77
C ARG A 76 -23.89 -15.74 2.60
N VAL A 77 -24.65 -16.21 3.56
CA VAL A 77 -25.47 -17.37 3.34
C VAL A 77 -26.65 -16.90 2.51
N SER A 78 -26.65 -17.22 1.21
CA SER A 78 -27.75 -16.91 0.33
C SER A 78 -29.05 -17.49 0.88
N GLY A 79 -30.12 -16.73 0.85
CA GLY A 79 -31.45 -16.90 1.41
C GLY A 79 -32.02 -18.31 1.62
N THR A 80 -33.31 -18.38 1.87
CA THR A 80 -34.04 -19.64 2.05
C THR A 80 -34.09 -20.42 0.75
N PRO A 81 -33.95 -21.79 0.76
CA PRO A 81 -34.17 -22.60 -0.42
C PRO A 81 -35.48 -22.26 -1.07
N THR A 82 -35.44 -21.91 -2.36
CA THR A 82 -36.65 -21.42 -3.04
C THR A 82 -37.57 -22.54 -3.49
N GLY A 83 -37.05 -23.74 -3.69
CA GLY A 83 -37.81 -24.87 -4.24
C GLY A 83 -38.45 -24.59 -5.61
N LYS A 84 -38.25 -23.42 -6.19
CA LYS A 84 -38.85 -23.00 -7.45
C LYS A 84 -38.17 -23.68 -8.62
N LYS A 85 -38.99 -24.32 -9.47
CA LYS A 85 -38.52 -24.82 -10.76
C LYS A 85 -38.31 -23.69 -11.74
N LEU A 86 -37.23 -23.77 -12.52
CA LEU A 86 -36.97 -22.80 -13.58
C LEU A 86 -38.05 -22.88 -14.65
N PRO A 87 -38.66 -21.79 -15.07
CA PRO A 87 -39.78 -21.79 -16.00
C PRO A 87 -39.36 -21.89 -17.49
N LEU A 88 -38.07 -22.09 -17.76
CA LEU A 88 -37.50 -21.97 -19.09
C LEU A 88 -37.88 -23.21 -19.95
N ALA A 89 -38.38 -22.96 -21.16
CA ALA A 89 -38.73 -24.01 -22.09
C ALA A 89 -37.54 -24.31 -23.02
N HIS A 90 -37.17 -25.56 -23.10
CA HIS A 90 -36.16 -26.05 -24.03
C HIS A 90 -36.84 -26.67 -25.26
N GLY A 91 -36.54 -26.18 -26.44
CA GLY A 91 -37.02 -26.72 -27.68
C GLY A 91 -36.03 -26.52 -28.83
N HIS A 92 -35.96 -27.48 -29.76
CA HIS A 92 -35.26 -27.28 -31.03
C HIS A 92 -36.25 -26.73 -32.06
N MET A 93 -36.11 -25.46 -32.40
CA MET A 93 -36.81 -24.85 -33.51
C MET A 93 -35.81 -24.35 -34.57
N PRO A 94 -36.15 -24.36 -35.85
CA PRO A 94 -35.28 -23.79 -36.88
C PRO A 94 -35.10 -22.31 -36.70
N MET A 95 -33.88 -21.80 -36.87
CA MET A 95 -33.55 -20.37 -36.76
C MET A 95 -34.29 -19.57 -37.84
N VAL A 96 -35.22 -18.71 -37.45
CA VAL A 96 -35.97 -17.86 -38.39
C VAL A 96 -35.29 -16.49 -38.56
N ASN A 97 -34.74 -15.89 -37.50
CA ASN A 97 -34.19 -14.52 -37.51
C ASN A 97 -32.70 -14.43 -37.10
N GLY A 98 -32.00 -15.54 -36.96
CA GLY A 98 -30.60 -15.54 -36.52
C GLY A 98 -30.39 -15.16 -35.07
N LEU A 99 -31.46 -15.11 -34.24
CA LEU A 99 -31.44 -14.83 -32.81
C LEU A 99 -31.67 -16.10 -32.00
N LEU A 100 -30.87 -16.32 -30.96
CA LEU A 100 -31.00 -17.44 -30.02
C LEU A 100 -31.29 -16.87 -28.61
N ALA A 101 -32.41 -17.31 -28.02
CA ALA A 101 -32.68 -17.14 -26.59
C ALA A 101 -32.09 -18.34 -25.86
N VAL A 102 -30.97 -18.14 -25.14
CA VAL A 102 -30.22 -19.20 -24.50
C VAL A 102 -30.61 -19.29 -23.03
N ASP A 103 -31.04 -20.49 -22.60
CA ASP A 103 -31.14 -20.81 -21.19
C ASP A 103 -29.75 -21.04 -20.63
N ALA A 104 -29.17 -19.96 -20.04
CA ALA A 104 -27.86 -19.97 -19.44
C ALA A 104 -27.91 -20.27 -17.92
N SER A 105 -29.03 -20.79 -17.40
CA SER A 105 -29.24 -21.02 -15.97
C SER A 105 -28.30 -22.03 -15.31
N ALA A 106 -27.60 -22.85 -16.13
CA ALA A 106 -26.54 -23.72 -15.66
C ALA A 106 -25.21 -22.99 -15.40
N HIS A 107 -25.04 -21.77 -15.92
CA HIS A 107 -23.88 -20.93 -15.70
C HIS A 107 -24.02 -20.14 -14.41
N GLY A 108 -22.88 -19.65 -13.86
CA GLY A 108 -22.83 -19.02 -12.56
C GLY A 108 -22.89 -17.48 -12.61
N VAL A 109 -23.42 -16.93 -11.53
CA VAL A 109 -23.38 -15.47 -11.25
C VAL A 109 -22.86 -15.28 -9.84
N ILE A 110 -21.62 -14.82 -9.74
CA ILE A 110 -20.94 -14.52 -8.46
C ILE A 110 -21.03 -13.04 -8.19
N GLU A 111 -21.45 -12.65 -6.98
CA GLU A 111 -21.40 -11.29 -6.50
C GLU A 111 -20.17 -11.08 -5.61
N VAL A 112 -19.40 -10.04 -5.87
CA VAL A 112 -18.24 -9.63 -5.05
C VAL A 112 -18.51 -8.23 -4.50
N VAL A 113 -18.58 -8.10 -3.16
CA VAL A 113 -18.92 -6.84 -2.48
C VAL A 113 -17.94 -6.56 -1.35
N GLY A 114 -17.48 -5.33 -1.25
CA GLY A 114 -16.61 -4.89 -0.16
C GLY A 114 -16.00 -3.51 -0.41
N ALA A 115 -15.47 -2.90 0.63
CA ALA A 115 -14.71 -1.66 0.50
C ALA A 115 -13.48 -1.83 -0.42
N ARG A 116 -12.95 -3.07 -0.53
CA ARG A 116 -11.78 -3.46 -1.34
C ARG A 116 -12.15 -4.32 -2.55
N ALA A 117 -13.42 -4.40 -2.93
CA ALA A 117 -13.85 -5.25 -4.04
C ALA A 117 -13.24 -4.81 -5.39
N ARG A 118 -13.00 -3.51 -5.58
CA ARG A 118 -12.34 -2.99 -6.79
C ARG A 118 -10.89 -3.45 -6.90
N GLN A 119 -10.11 -3.35 -5.82
CA GLN A 119 -8.74 -3.83 -5.73
C GLN A 119 -8.67 -5.35 -5.89
N PHE A 120 -9.58 -6.05 -5.20
CA PHE A 120 -9.68 -7.52 -5.27
C PHE A 120 -9.92 -8.00 -6.70
N ILE A 121 -10.97 -7.51 -7.36
CA ILE A 121 -11.30 -7.90 -8.74
C ILE A 121 -10.16 -7.51 -9.69
N GLN A 122 -9.55 -6.32 -9.54
CA GLN A 122 -8.41 -5.90 -10.34
C GLN A 122 -7.25 -6.90 -10.25
N ALA A 123 -6.99 -7.48 -9.09
CA ALA A 123 -5.93 -8.47 -8.91
C ALA A 123 -6.36 -9.90 -9.30
N ALA A 124 -7.62 -10.26 -9.14
CA ALA A 124 -8.12 -11.63 -9.33
C ALA A 124 -8.34 -12.02 -10.81
N VAL A 125 -8.43 -11.05 -11.73
CA VAL A 125 -8.69 -11.32 -13.15
C VAL A 125 -7.63 -10.68 -14.06
N THR A 126 -7.49 -11.16 -15.28
CA THR A 126 -6.44 -10.70 -16.21
C THR A 126 -6.72 -9.36 -16.88
N ALA A 127 -7.98 -8.97 -17.08
CA ALA A 127 -8.35 -7.69 -17.68
C ALA A 127 -8.13 -6.51 -16.71
N ASN A 128 -7.99 -5.31 -17.25
CA ASN A 128 -7.94 -4.08 -16.44
C ASN A 128 -9.34 -3.61 -16.06
N THR A 129 -9.83 -4.08 -14.91
CA THR A 129 -11.14 -3.74 -14.37
C THR A 129 -11.15 -2.41 -13.60
N TRP A 130 -9.98 -1.86 -13.29
CA TRP A 130 -9.89 -0.56 -12.61
C TRP A 130 -10.55 0.57 -13.38
N ARG A 131 -10.52 0.50 -14.71
CA ARG A 131 -11.08 1.51 -15.62
C ARG A 131 -12.61 1.39 -15.83
N LEU A 132 -13.23 0.34 -15.35
CA LEU A 132 -14.67 0.17 -15.49
C LEU A 132 -15.43 1.26 -14.71
N LYS A 133 -16.30 1.97 -15.40
CA LYS A 133 -17.32 2.81 -14.76
C LYS A 133 -18.49 1.93 -14.31
N THR A 134 -19.34 2.45 -13.45
CA THR A 134 -20.60 1.79 -13.11
C THR A 134 -21.38 1.45 -14.39
N HIS A 135 -21.92 0.24 -14.44
CA HIS A 135 -22.59 -0.33 -15.61
C HIS A 135 -21.69 -0.51 -16.84
N GLN A 136 -20.38 -0.74 -16.61
CA GLN A 136 -19.47 -1.24 -17.65
C GLN A 136 -19.00 -2.63 -17.31
N SER A 137 -18.62 -3.38 -18.34
CA SER A 137 -18.10 -4.74 -18.19
C SER A 137 -16.84 -4.98 -19.00
N ALA A 138 -16.08 -6.00 -18.58
CA ALA A 138 -14.93 -6.52 -19.29
C ALA A 138 -14.96 -8.04 -19.28
N ARG A 139 -14.56 -8.67 -20.39
CA ARG A 139 -14.19 -10.08 -20.40
C ARG A 139 -12.79 -10.24 -19.86
N ALA A 140 -12.57 -11.31 -19.13
CA ALA A 140 -11.27 -11.60 -18.51
C ALA A 140 -11.10 -13.11 -18.32
N TYR A 141 -9.87 -13.54 -18.08
CA TYR A 141 -9.61 -14.86 -17.51
C TYR A 141 -9.41 -14.76 -15.99
N VAL A 142 -9.83 -15.82 -15.30
CA VAL A 142 -9.41 -16.10 -13.94
C VAL A 142 -8.33 -17.16 -14.01
N LEU A 143 -7.16 -16.89 -13.43
CA LEU A 143 -6.03 -17.83 -13.42
C LEU A 143 -5.80 -18.36 -11.99
N ASP A 144 -5.24 -19.57 -11.90
CA ASP A 144 -4.63 -20.05 -10.66
C ASP A 144 -3.21 -19.51 -10.46
N ALA A 145 -2.57 -19.89 -9.37
CA ALA A 145 -1.20 -19.45 -9.04
C ALA A 145 -0.13 -19.92 -10.07
N ASP A 146 -0.43 -20.95 -10.84
CA ASP A 146 0.44 -21.52 -11.86
C ASP A 146 0.15 -20.95 -13.27
N GLY A 147 -0.76 -19.97 -13.38
CA GLY A 147 -1.15 -19.32 -14.63
C GLY A 147 -2.12 -20.15 -15.48
N ASN A 148 -2.67 -21.25 -14.94
CA ASN A 148 -3.68 -22.02 -15.65
C ASN A 148 -5.02 -21.32 -15.62
N VAL A 149 -5.75 -21.35 -16.75
CA VAL A 149 -7.06 -20.74 -16.84
C VAL A 149 -8.09 -21.57 -16.08
N LEU A 150 -8.72 -20.96 -15.08
CA LEU A 150 -9.84 -21.54 -14.36
C LEU A 150 -11.17 -21.33 -15.11
N ASP A 151 -11.36 -20.13 -15.66
CA ASP A 151 -12.52 -19.79 -16.49
C ASP A 151 -12.31 -18.50 -17.30
N ASP A 152 -13.12 -18.33 -18.36
CA ASP A 152 -13.36 -17.11 -19.12
C ASP A 152 -14.62 -16.45 -18.55
N VAL A 153 -14.48 -15.26 -17.98
CA VAL A 153 -15.53 -14.60 -17.21
C VAL A 153 -15.92 -13.23 -17.80
N VAL A 154 -17.11 -12.77 -17.46
CA VAL A 154 -17.50 -11.36 -17.64
C VAL A 154 -17.58 -10.69 -16.28
N VAL A 155 -16.83 -9.64 -16.08
CA VAL A 155 -16.87 -8.81 -14.88
C VAL A 155 -17.70 -7.56 -15.19
N ILE A 156 -18.75 -7.33 -14.41
CA ILE A 156 -19.63 -6.16 -14.54
C ILE A 156 -19.51 -5.33 -13.27
N ARG A 157 -19.23 -4.02 -13.40
CA ARG A 157 -19.24 -3.11 -12.25
C ARG A 157 -20.65 -2.57 -12.05
N GLU A 158 -21.21 -2.82 -10.88
CA GLU A 158 -22.52 -2.39 -10.46
C GLU A 158 -22.48 -1.10 -9.61
N GLU A 159 -23.64 -0.55 -9.31
CA GLU A 159 -23.77 0.50 -8.31
C GLU A 159 -23.32 -0.01 -6.94
N ARG A 160 -22.80 0.90 -6.13
CA ARG A 160 -22.43 0.59 -4.75
C ARG A 160 -23.65 0.12 -3.97
N ASP A 161 -23.42 -0.74 -3.00
CA ASP A 161 -24.49 -1.22 -2.13
C ASP A 161 -24.99 -0.12 -1.16
N GLU A 162 -26.03 -0.42 -0.37
CA GLU A 162 -26.63 0.49 0.62
C GLU A 162 -25.62 0.99 1.68
N ARG A 163 -24.49 0.30 1.87
CA ARG A 163 -23.38 0.67 2.75
C ARG A 163 -22.24 1.37 2.03
N ASN A 164 -22.48 1.86 0.82
CA ASN A 164 -21.50 2.54 -0.04
C ASN A 164 -20.27 1.68 -0.40
N ARG A 165 -20.41 0.33 -0.43
CA ARG A 165 -19.33 -0.59 -0.78
C ARG A 165 -19.36 -0.89 -2.29
N GLU A 166 -18.16 -1.02 -2.88
CA GLU A 166 -18.01 -1.44 -4.28
C GLU A 166 -18.64 -2.82 -4.51
N ARG A 167 -19.26 -2.98 -5.68
CA ARG A 167 -20.03 -4.18 -6.04
C ARG A 167 -19.75 -4.59 -7.49
N PHE A 168 -19.46 -5.87 -7.68
CA PHE A 168 -19.21 -6.47 -8.98
C PHE A 168 -20.02 -7.75 -9.14
N LEU A 169 -20.48 -8.01 -10.35
CA LEU A 169 -20.99 -9.32 -10.76
C LEU A 169 -19.98 -9.99 -11.69
N VAL A 170 -19.77 -11.28 -11.48
CA VAL A 170 -18.88 -12.11 -12.31
C VAL A 170 -19.69 -13.26 -12.88
N LEU A 171 -19.85 -13.26 -14.20
CA LEU A 171 -20.52 -14.33 -14.93
C LEU A 171 -19.49 -15.40 -15.28
N THR A 172 -19.77 -16.66 -14.96
CA THR A 172 -18.87 -17.80 -15.12
C THR A 172 -19.51 -18.90 -15.93
N HIS A 173 -18.70 -19.69 -16.63
CA HIS A 173 -19.19 -20.89 -17.29
C HIS A 173 -19.50 -22.00 -16.27
N ASN A 174 -20.44 -22.88 -16.59
CA ASN A 174 -20.84 -23.98 -15.72
C ASN A 174 -19.65 -24.84 -15.24
N GLN A 175 -18.72 -25.15 -16.14
CA GLN A 175 -17.56 -26.00 -15.81
C GLN A 175 -16.50 -25.30 -14.94
N GLY A 176 -16.43 -23.96 -14.98
CA GLY A 176 -15.49 -23.13 -14.24
C GLY A 176 -16.04 -22.59 -12.93
N HIS A 177 -17.37 -22.53 -12.79
CA HIS A 177 -18.05 -21.80 -11.72
C HIS A 177 -17.55 -22.15 -10.31
N ASP A 178 -17.61 -23.41 -9.93
CA ASP A 178 -17.22 -23.84 -8.58
C ASP A 178 -15.74 -23.56 -8.29
N ARG A 179 -14.88 -23.67 -9.30
CA ARG A 179 -13.45 -23.36 -9.17
C ARG A 179 -13.21 -21.87 -8.95
N VAL A 180 -13.86 -21.03 -9.75
CA VAL A 180 -13.75 -19.56 -9.61
C VAL A 180 -14.34 -19.11 -8.28
N LEU A 181 -15.49 -19.62 -7.89
CA LEU A 181 -16.13 -19.30 -6.61
C LEU A 181 -15.24 -19.67 -5.43
N GLY A 182 -14.71 -20.90 -5.42
CA GLY A 182 -13.76 -21.34 -4.40
C GLY A 182 -12.49 -20.50 -4.40
N TRP A 183 -11.90 -20.27 -5.57
CA TRP A 183 -10.69 -19.49 -5.72
C TRP A 183 -10.83 -18.05 -5.19
N PHE A 184 -11.91 -17.35 -5.54
CA PHE A 184 -12.15 -16.00 -5.03
C PHE A 184 -12.29 -15.97 -3.50
N ARG A 185 -12.95 -16.97 -2.92
CA ARG A 185 -13.04 -17.11 -1.47
C ARG A 185 -11.66 -17.29 -0.84
N TYR A 186 -10.83 -18.17 -1.40
CA TYR A 186 -9.48 -18.43 -0.89
C TYR A 186 -8.55 -17.25 -1.02
N LEU A 187 -8.60 -16.53 -2.15
CA LEU A 187 -7.86 -15.28 -2.33
C LEU A 187 -8.28 -14.22 -1.31
N SER A 188 -9.58 -14.07 -1.08
CA SER A 188 -10.13 -13.14 -0.08
C SER A 188 -9.63 -13.44 1.34
N ASP A 189 -9.52 -14.71 1.71
CA ASP A 189 -9.06 -15.14 3.03
C ASP A 189 -7.54 -15.15 3.18
N SER A 190 -6.81 -15.17 2.07
CA SER A 190 -5.36 -15.02 1.99
C SER A 190 -4.53 -16.13 2.67
N TYR A 191 -5.07 -17.33 2.86
CA TYR A 191 -4.31 -18.47 3.39
C TYR A 191 -3.85 -19.45 2.29
N VAL A 192 -4.30 -19.27 1.05
CA VAL A 192 -3.87 -20.06 -0.11
C VAL A 192 -2.76 -19.32 -0.84
N ILE A 193 -1.85 -20.07 -1.45
CA ILE A 193 -0.77 -19.54 -2.28
C ILE A 193 -1.40 -18.88 -3.51
N ALA A 194 -1.20 -17.58 -3.64
CA ALA A 194 -1.62 -16.78 -4.80
C ALA A 194 -0.49 -16.62 -5.82
N ASP A 195 0.75 -16.76 -5.38
CA ASP A 195 1.96 -16.70 -6.19
C ASP A 195 2.97 -17.71 -5.62
N ARG A 196 3.57 -18.56 -6.45
CA ARG A 196 4.50 -19.62 -6.03
C ARG A 196 5.84 -19.08 -5.58
N GLU A 197 6.29 -18.00 -6.18
CA GLU A 197 7.58 -17.39 -5.90
C GLU A 197 7.51 -16.38 -4.77
N ASP A 198 6.30 -15.87 -4.48
CA ASP A 198 6.09 -14.84 -3.47
C ASP A 198 5.00 -15.20 -2.45
N LEU A 199 5.42 -15.86 -1.38
CA LEU A 199 4.53 -16.23 -0.27
C LEU A 199 4.04 -15.03 0.55
N HIS A 200 4.70 -13.88 0.46
CA HIS A 200 4.26 -12.66 1.15
C HIS A 200 3.03 -12.03 0.50
N LEU A 201 2.88 -12.21 -0.81
CA LEU A 201 1.84 -11.60 -1.61
C LEU A 201 0.43 -11.96 -1.10
N LYS A 202 -0.40 -10.95 -0.98
CA LYS A 202 -1.79 -11.06 -0.57
C LYS A 202 -2.67 -10.25 -1.50
N VAL A 203 -3.69 -10.89 -2.08
CA VAL A 203 -4.75 -10.16 -2.79
C VAL A 203 -5.57 -9.36 -1.78
N ASP A 204 -5.96 -8.14 -2.17
CA ASP A 204 -6.74 -7.26 -1.30
C ASP A 204 -8.05 -7.91 -0.85
N GLY A 205 -8.34 -7.81 0.43
CA GLY A 205 -9.52 -8.37 1.07
C GLY A 205 -9.59 -7.99 2.57
N PRO A 206 -10.57 -8.53 3.30
CA PRO A 206 -11.60 -9.48 2.86
C PRO A 206 -12.71 -8.80 2.02
N VAL A 207 -13.30 -9.58 1.12
CA VAL A 207 -14.50 -9.24 0.36
C VAL A 207 -15.57 -10.29 0.57
N VAL A 208 -16.84 -9.93 0.41
CA VAL A 208 -17.95 -10.90 0.41
C VAL A 208 -18.05 -11.50 -0.98
N VAL A 209 -17.93 -12.81 -1.09
CA VAL A 209 -18.08 -13.57 -2.35
C VAL A 209 -19.31 -14.47 -2.23
N ASP A 210 -20.37 -14.11 -2.92
CA ASP A 210 -21.68 -14.77 -2.82
C ASP A 210 -22.11 -15.35 -4.16
N ASP A 211 -22.60 -16.58 -4.15
CA ASP A 211 -23.18 -17.24 -5.32
C ASP A 211 -24.66 -16.92 -5.44
N LEU A 212 -25.03 -16.03 -6.37
CA LEU A 212 -26.41 -15.67 -6.62
C LEU A 212 -27.18 -16.75 -7.38
N SER A 213 -26.46 -17.64 -8.05
CA SER A 213 -26.99 -18.72 -8.91
C SER A 213 -27.03 -20.08 -8.23
N ASP A 214 -26.62 -20.19 -6.95
CA ASP A 214 -26.61 -21.46 -6.18
C ASP A 214 -27.92 -22.22 -6.39
N PRO A 215 -27.91 -23.44 -6.94
CA PRO A 215 -29.11 -24.22 -7.22
C PRO A 215 -30.04 -24.40 -6.00
N ALA A 216 -29.47 -24.48 -4.79
CA ALA A 216 -30.23 -24.68 -3.56
C ALA A 216 -30.93 -23.37 -3.07
N ARG A 217 -30.35 -22.23 -3.40
CA ARG A 217 -30.77 -20.91 -2.86
C ARG A 217 -30.76 -19.83 -3.93
N ARG A 218 -31.12 -20.19 -5.15
CA ARG A 218 -31.03 -19.35 -6.33
C ARG A 218 -31.80 -18.06 -6.16
N ARG A 219 -31.12 -16.95 -6.39
CA ARG A 219 -31.72 -15.60 -6.38
C ARG A 219 -31.89 -15.03 -7.78
N VAL A 220 -30.97 -15.40 -8.69
CA VAL A 220 -31.00 -14.92 -10.06
C VAL A 220 -30.91 -16.07 -11.06
N VAL A 221 -31.35 -15.79 -12.29
CA VAL A 221 -31.23 -16.67 -13.44
C VAL A 221 -30.44 -15.93 -14.52
N LEU A 222 -29.41 -16.57 -15.05
CA LEU A 222 -28.69 -16.09 -16.21
C LEU A 222 -29.35 -16.61 -17.48
N MET A 223 -29.62 -15.71 -18.41
CA MET A 223 -30.10 -15.97 -19.76
C MET A 223 -29.22 -15.22 -20.75
N ALA A 224 -29.26 -15.61 -22.02
CA ALA A 224 -28.57 -14.82 -23.05
C ALA A 224 -29.41 -14.69 -24.31
N LEU A 225 -29.23 -13.59 -25.01
CA LEU A 225 -29.79 -13.37 -26.35
C LEU A 225 -28.62 -13.22 -27.33
N LYS A 226 -28.35 -14.25 -28.13
CA LYS A 226 -27.19 -14.30 -29.03
C LYS A 226 -27.60 -14.06 -30.48
N GLY A 227 -26.73 -13.36 -31.21
CA GLY A 227 -26.90 -13.12 -32.64
C GLY A 227 -26.96 -11.65 -33.04
N LYS A 228 -26.73 -11.39 -34.33
CA LYS A 228 -26.80 -10.03 -34.90
C LYS A 228 -28.21 -9.47 -34.74
N GLY A 229 -28.34 -8.38 -34.00
CA GLY A 229 -29.65 -7.77 -33.77
C GLY A 229 -30.21 -7.98 -32.35
N ALA A 230 -29.49 -8.66 -31.45
CA ALA A 230 -29.91 -8.87 -30.07
C ALA A 230 -30.25 -7.55 -29.35
N VAL A 231 -29.42 -6.52 -29.49
CA VAL A 231 -29.67 -5.18 -28.95
C VAL A 231 -30.97 -4.58 -29.52
N LYS A 232 -31.18 -4.69 -30.84
CA LYS A 232 -32.37 -4.20 -31.51
C LYS A 232 -33.65 -4.92 -31.03
N ALA A 233 -33.54 -6.21 -30.80
CA ALA A 233 -34.65 -7.05 -30.35
C ALA A 233 -35.19 -6.65 -28.97
N LEU A 234 -34.33 -6.16 -28.08
CA LEU A 234 -34.68 -5.67 -26.75
C LEU A 234 -34.80 -4.13 -26.67
N SER A 235 -34.64 -3.41 -27.78
CA SER A 235 -34.64 -1.94 -27.80
C SER A 235 -35.87 -1.30 -27.19
N LYS A 236 -37.04 -1.92 -27.24
CA LYS A 236 -38.29 -1.44 -26.62
C LYS A 236 -38.22 -1.33 -25.08
N TYR A 237 -37.27 -2.06 -24.44
CA TYR A 237 -37.03 -2.00 -23.01
C TYR A 237 -35.88 -1.07 -22.64
N MET A 238 -35.01 -0.73 -23.62
CA MET A 238 -33.88 0.15 -23.46
C MET A 238 -34.29 1.60 -23.78
N ARG A 239 -34.00 2.52 -22.87
CA ARG A 239 -34.29 3.96 -23.10
C ARG A 239 -33.35 4.48 -24.21
N SER A 240 -33.88 4.63 -25.42
CA SER A 240 -33.44 5.47 -26.58
C SER A 240 -32.00 5.33 -27.16
N GLN A 241 -31.02 4.65 -26.63
CA GLN A 241 -29.63 4.73 -27.14
C GLN A 241 -28.99 3.37 -27.28
N GLY A 242 -29.49 2.32 -27.53
CA GLY A 242 -28.73 1.07 -27.74
C GLY A 242 -27.69 0.78 -26.64
N LEU A 243 -27.20 -0.43 -26.56
CA LEU A 243 -26.17 -0.85 -25.62
C LEU A 243 -24.86 -1.08 -26.39
N GLY A 244 -23.78 -0.37 -26.00
CA GLY A 244 -22.45 -0.55 -26.55
C GLY A 244 -21.79 -1.87 -26.10
N MET A 245 -20.74 -2.27 -26.80
CA MET A 245 -19.92 -3.41 -26.39
C MET A 245 -19.23 -3.10 -25.06
N GLY A 246 -19.31 -4.01 -24.08
CA GLY A 246 -18.78 -3.80 -22.74
C GLY A 246 -19.61 -2.85 -21.87
N GLU A 247 -20.84 -2.60 -22.25
CA GLU A 247 -21.79 -1.81 -21.46
C GLU A 247 -22.89 -2.71 -20.88
N ALA A 248 -23.35 -2.36 -19.70
CA ALA A 248 -24.49 -2.96 -19.03
C ALA A 248 -25.53 -1.89 -18.71
N MET A 249 -26.75 -2.30 -18.52
CA MET A 249 -27.83 -1.40 -18.05
C MET A 249 -28.93 -2.19 -17.35
N THR A 250 -29.59 -1.55 -16.43
CA THR A 250 -30.79 -2.08 -15.81
C THR A 250 -32.01 -1.64 -16.61
N VAL A 251 -32.82 -2.61 -17.02
CA VAL A 251 -34.03 -2.42 -17.78
C VAL A 251 -35.25 -3.01 -17.05
N LYS A 252 -36.42 -2.45 -17.25
CA LYS A 252 -37.65 -3.03 -16.71
C LYS A 252 -38.28 -3.97 -17.72
N ILE A 253 -38.26 -5.29 -17.41
CA ILE A 253 -38.98 -6.31 -18.17
C ILE A 253 -39.94 -7.03 -17.21
N GLY A 254 -41.23 -6.95 -17.45
CA GLY A 254 -42.21 -7.38 -16.45
C GLY A 254 -42.33 -6.40 -15.29
N GLU A 255 -42.33 -6.92 -14.07
CA GLU A 255 -42.53 -6.10 -12.86
C GLU A 255 -41.18 -5.63 -12.25
N ASP A 256 -40.12 -6.40 -12.43
CA ASP A 256 -38.82 -6.19 -11.81
C ASP A 256 -37.76 -5.63 -12.77
N GLU A 257 -36.76 -5.03 -12.18
CA GLU A 257 -35.53 -4.62 -12.86
C GLU A 257 -34.69 -5.85 -13.25
N THR A 258 -34.08 -5.78 -14.42
CA THR A 258 -33.28 -6.85 -15.03
C THR A 258 -32.00 -6.23 -15.57
N LEU A 259 -30.85 -6.79 -15.20
CA LEU A 259 -29.56 -6.34 -15.73
C LEU A 259 -29.32 -6.97 -17.10
N VAL A 260 -28.97 -6.15 -18.07
CA VAL A 260 -28.61 -6.54 -19.44
C VAL A 260 -27.21 -6.03 -19.73
N ASN A 261 -26.31 -6.96 -20.07
CA ASN A 261 -24.93 -6.67 -20.46
C ASN A 261 -24.71 -7.06 -21.91
N ARG A 262 -23.87 -6.34 -22.66
CA ARG A 262 -23.46 -6.70 -24.01
C ARG A 262 -22.01 -7.09 -24.06
N SER A 263 -21.76 -8.32 -24.47
CA SER A 263 -20.40 -8.83 -24.66
C SER A 263 -20.29 -9.85 -25.80
N THR A 264 -19.09 -10.35 -26.02
CA THR A 264 -18.82 -11.50 -26.90
C THR A 264 -18.62 -12.82 -26.13
N TRP A 265 -19.04 -12.87 -24.88
CA TRP A 265 -18.90 -14.06 -24.04
C TRP A 265 -19.65 -15.27 -24.65
N GLY A 266 -19.03 -16.44 -24.61
CA GLY A 266 -19.53 -17.61 -25.32
C GLY A 266 -19.37 -17.53 -26.85
N GLY A 267 -18.35 -16.79 -27.34
CA GLY A 267 -17.88 -16.83 -28.73
C GLY A 267 -18.64 -15.94 -29.73
N SER A 268 -19.72 -15.27 -29.35
CA SER A 268 -20.51 -14.42 -30.26
C SER A 268 -21.08 -13.18 -29.59
N ASP A 269 -21.26 -12.09 -30.38
CA ASP A 269 -21.94 -10.86 -29.93
C ASP A 269 -23.36 -11.18 -29.47
N GLY A 270 -23.72 -10.66 -28.32
CA GLY A 270 -25.02 -10.86 -27.74
C GLY A 270 -25.20 -10.13 -26.42
N LEU A 271 -26.30 -10.47 -25.76
CA LEU A 271 -26.68 -9.91 -24.46
C LEU A 271 -26.68 -11.03 -23.42
N GLU A 272 -26.03 -10.82 -22.32
CA GLU A 272 -26.17 -11.57 -21.08
C GLU A 272 -27.21 -10.87 -20.21
N ILE A 273 -28.13 -11.63 -19.64
CA ILE A 273 -29.31 -11.11 -18.95
C ILE A 273 -29.40 -11.78 -17.58
N VAL A 274 -29.26 -10.96 -16.53
CA VAL A 274 -29.37 -11.43 -15.14
C VAL A 274 -30.71 -10.95 -14.59
N ALA A 275 -31.64 -11.86 -14.38
CA ALA A 275 -32.98 -11.60 -13.89
C ALA A 275 -33.20 -12.21 -12.51
N SER A 276 -34.05 -11.60 -11.68
CA SER A 276 -34.51 -12.26 -10.46
C SER A 276 -35.24 -13.57 -10.80
N ILE A 277 -35.17 -14.57 -9.91
CA ILE A 277 -35.86 -15.84 -10.16
C ILE A 277 -37.37 -15.64 -10.33
N ASP A 278 -37.94 -14.67 -9.63
CA ASP A 278 -39.39 -14.39 -9.70
C ASP A 278 -39.79 -13.76 -11.03
N ASN A 279 -38.90 -12.96 -11.64
CA ASN A 279 -39.13 -12.32 -12.94
C ASN A 279 -38.63 -13.14 -14.14
N SER A 280 -37.96 -14.25 -13.90
CA SER A 280 -37.29 -15.05 -14.93
C SER A 280 -38.25 -15.47 -16.06
N ARG A 281 -39.48 -15.80 -15.76
CA ARG A 281 -40.50 -16.17 -16.73
C ARG A 281 -40.87 -15.01 -17.67
N ASN A 282 -41.10 -13.81 -17.11
CA ASN A 282 -41.43 -12.63 -17.90
C ASN A 282 -40.28 -12.25 -18.85
N VAL A 283 -39.05 -12.35 -18.36
CA VAL A 283 -37.86 -12.09 -19.17
C VAL A 283 -37.75 -13.13 -20.31
N TRP A 284 -37.91 -14.41 -20.00
CA TRP A 284 -37.87 -15.48 -21.01
C TRP A 284 -38.90 -15.29 -22.08
N ASP A 285 -40.18 -15.02 -21.70
CA ASP A 285 -41.26 -14.77 -22.64
C ASP A 285 -41.01 -13.53 -23.51
N ALA A 286 -40.33 -12.50 -22.94
CA ALA A 286 -39.91 -11.33 -23.70
C ALA A 286 -38.83 -11.65 -24.75
N LEU A 287 -37.87 -12.53 -24.42
CA LEU A 287 -36.86 -13.00 -25.36
C LEU A 287 -37.48 -13.81 -26.52
N LEU A 288 -38.40 -14.71 -26.23
CA LEU A 288 -39.11 -15.45 -27.25
C LEU A 288 -40.03 -14.54 -28.10
N GLY A 289 -40.67 -13.59 -27.46
CA GLY A 289 -41.51 -12.59 -28.12
C GLY A 289 -40.74 -11.65 -29.06
N SER A 290 -39.41 -11.59 -28.94
CA SER A 290 -38.53 -10.86 -29.88
C SER A 290 -38.25 -11.60 -31.18
N GLY A 291 -38.76 -12.84 -31.29
CA GLY A 291 -38.50 -13.73 -32.43
C GLY A 291 -37.26 -14.60 -32.31
N ALA A 292 -36.66 -14.66 -31.09
CA ALA A 292 -35.54 -15.54 -30.82
C ALA A 292 -35.99 -17.00 -30.66
N VAL A 293 -35.14 -17.92 -31.08
CA VAL A 293 -35.35 -19.36 -30.95
C VAL A 293 -34.73 -19.88 -29.66
N PRO A 294 -35.43 -20.67 -28.84
CA PRO A 294 -34.89 -21.20 -27.61
C PRO A 294 -33.71 -22.14 -27.88
N ALA A 295 -32.65 -21.98 -27.08
CA ALA A 295 -31.44 -22.78 -27.11
C ALA A 295 -30.99 -23.18 -25.70
N ARG A 296 -30.20 -24.24 -25.60
CA ARG A 296 -29.68 -24.74 -24.33
C ARG A 296 -28.34 -24.03 -23.94
N SER A 297 -27.94 -24.18 -22.69
CA SER A 297 -26.73 -23.61 -22.13
C SER A 297 -25.43 -24.07 -22.84
N ASP A 298 -25.41 -25.27 -23.43
CA ASP A 298 -24.28 -25.76 -24.22
C ASP A 298 -24.00 -24.95 -25.50
N THR A 299 -24.91 -24.04 -25.88
CA THR A 299 -24.70 -23.05 -26.94
C THR A 299 -23.69 -21.96 -26.52
N ILE A 300 -23.49 -21.73 -25.22
CA ILE A 300 -22.46 -20.90 -24.66
C ILE A 300 -21.29 -21.81 -24.28
N SER A 301 -20.32 -21.96 -25.17
CA SER A 301 -19.15 -22.80 -24.93
C SER A 301 -18.05 -22.02 -24.25
N SER A 302 -17.42 -22.63 -23.21
CA SER A 302 -16.08 -22.25 -22.82
C SER A 302 -15.11 -22.87 -23.81
N GLU A 303 -14.51 -22.10 -24.70
CA GLU A 303 -13.34 -22.56 -25.42
C GLU A 303 -12.21 -22.71 -24.42
N THR A 304 -11.41 -23.80 -24.50
CA THR A 304 -10.17 -23.91 -23.73
C THR A 304 -9.26 -22.80 -24.24
N PRO A 305 -9.03 -21.72 -23.50
CA PRO A 305 -8.42 -20.56 -24.10
C PRO A 305 -6.92 -20.78 -24.24
N ASN A 306 -6.43 -20.56 -25.43
CA ASN A 306 -5.03 -20.27 -25.64
C ASN A 306 -4.80 -18.79 -25.31
N LEU A 307 -4.08 -18.49 -24.25
CA LEU A 307 -3.81 -17.10 -23.84
C LEU A 307 -3.13 -16.27 -24.94
N ARG A 308 -2.42 -16.93 -25.88
CA ARG A 308 -1.80 -16.25 -27.04
C ARG A 308 -2.82 -15.69 -28.02
N ASP A 309 -3.96 -16.35 -28.12
CA ASP A 309 -5.04 -15.97 -29.01
C ASP A 309 -6.17 -15.21 -28.30
N ALA A 310 -5.89 -14.72 -27.08
CA ALA A 310 -6.85 -13.99 -26.28
C ALA A 310 -7.33 -12.72 -27.01
N PRO A 311 -8.65 -12.48 -27.07
CA PRO A 311 -9.17 -11.23 -27.61
C PRO A 311 -8.57 -9.99 -26.90
N ALA A 312 -8.40 -8.92 -27.68
CA ALA A 312 -7.83 -7.67 -27.14
C ALA A 312 -8.59 -7.20 -25.88
N GLY A 313 -7.85 -6.85 -24.85
CA GLY A 313 -8.36 -6.36 -23.57
C GLY A 313 -8.74 -7.45 -22.56
N MET A 314 -8.77 -8.73 -22.94
CA MET A 314 -8.98 -9.82 -21.98
C MET A 314 -7.76 -10.07 -21.09
N VAL A 315 -6.56 -9.86 -21.61
CA VAL A 315 -5.30 -9.93 -20.85
C VAL A 315 -4.59 -8.60 -20.98
N GLU A 316 -4.52 -7.85 -19.88
CA GLU A 316 -3.84 -6.55 -19.83
C GLU A 316 -2.47 -6.71 -19.17
N MET A 317 -1.46 -6.93 -19.98
CA MET A 317 -0.08 -7.15 -19.54
C MET A 317 0.55 -5.93 -18.87
N ARG A 318 0.05 -4.73 -19.16
CA ARG A 318 0.59 -3.47 -18.64
C ARG A 318 0.09 -3.11 -17.25
N LYS A 319 -0.93 -3.80 -16.73
CA LYS A 319 -1.40 -3.53 -15.37
C LYS A 319 -0.38 -4.01 -14.33
N PRO A 320 -0.34 -3.38 -13.14
CA PRO A 320 0.67 -3.67 -12.13
C PRO A 320 0.71 -5.12 -11.64
N TYR A 321 -0.46 -5.74 -11.48
CA TYR A 321 -0.54 -7.12 -10.97
C TYR A 321 -1.85 -7.82 -11.35
N PHE A 322 -1.77 -9.14 -11.56
CA PHE A 322 -2.87 -10.10 -11.52
C PHE A 322 -2.36 -11.49 -11.10
N VAL A 323 -3.22 -12.27 -10.44
CA VAL A 323 -2.87 -13.62 -9.99
C VAL A 323 -2.52 -14.51 -11.18
N GLY A 324 -1.45 -15.30 -11.05
CA GLY A 324 -0.97 -16.18 -12.10
C GLY A 324 -0.19 -15.49 -13.23
N GLN A 325 0.23 -14.24 -13.01
CA GLN A 325 0.91 -13.44 -14.05
C GLN A 325 2.28 -13.98 -14.47
N GLY A 326 3.07 -14.60 -13.56
CA GLY A 326 4.44 -15.03 -13.83
C GLY A 326 4.55 -15.89 -15.10
N PRO A 327 3.91 -17.05 -15.18
CA PRO A 327 3.92 -17.89 -16.39
C PRO A 327 3.34 -17.21 -17.64
N VAL A 328 2.40 -16.27 -17.46
CA VAL A 328 1.81 -15.50 -18.57
C VAL A 328 2.81 -14.53 -19.16
N TYR A 329 3.67 -13.93 -18.37
CA TYR A 329 4.72 -13.01 -18.87
C TYR A 329 5.76 -13.71 -19.74
N GLU A 330 6.14 -14.94 -19.40
CA GLU A 330 7.02 -15.75 -20.24
C GLU A 330 6.37 -16.04 -21.60
N LEU A 331 5.05 -16.21 -21.60
CA LEU A 331 4.27 -16.55 -22.80
C LEU A 331 3.99 -15.34 -23.70
N LEU A 332 3.69 -14.18 -23.10
CA LEU A 332 3.10 -13.00 -23.79
C LEU A 332 3.96 -11.74 -23.63
N ASN A 333 5.26 -11.84 -23.43
CA ASN A 333 6.14 -10.68 -23.24
C ASN A 333 5.89 -9.60 -24.31
N PRO A 334 5.30 -8.44 -23.95
CA PRO A 334 4.96 -7.41 -24.94
C PRO A 334 6.15 -6.54 -25.34
N GLY A 335 7.31 -6.70 -24.66
CA GLY A 335 8.44 -5.78 -24.78
C GLY A 335 8.14 -4.40 -24.16
N SER A 336 9.15 -3.56 -24.12
CA SER A 336 9.03 -2.17 -23.67
C SER A 336 9.98 -1.28 -24.45
N ASP A 337 9.54 -0.07 -24.75
CA ASP A 337 10.32 1.04 -25.31
C ASP A 337 10.64 2.13 -24.30
N LYS A 338 10.32 1.87 -23.00
CA LYS A 338 10.58 2.81 -21.92
C LYS A 338 12.05 2.80 -21.52
N GLU A 339 12.52 3.97 -21.11
CA GLU A 339 13.88 4.16 -20.62
C GLU A 339 13.92 4.11 -19.08
N PRO A 340 15.04 3.70 -18.49
CA PRO A 340 15.27 3.90 -17.06
C PRO A 340 15.20 5.38 -16.70
N TRP A 341 14.59 5.69 -15.57
CA TRP A 341 14.57 7.06 -15.07
C TRP A 341 15.95 7.51 -14.61
N MET A 342 16.35 8.70 -15.04
CA MET A 342 17.63 9.30 -14.69
C MET A 342 17.38 10.69 -14.13
N TRP A 343 18.06 11.00 -13.03
CA TRP A 343 18.05 12.32 -12.41
C TRP A 343 19.45 12.88 -12.27
N SER A 344 19.60 14.16 -12.44
CA SER A 344 20.80 14.93 -12.08
C SER A 344 20.39 16.19 -11.34
N ASP A 345 21.02 16.43 -10.20
CA ASP A 345 20.71 17.61 -9.39
C ASP A 345 20.99 18.89 -10.18
N PRO A 346 20.02 19.82 -10.25
CA PRO A 346 20.25 21.11 -10.85
C PRO A 346 21.15 21.97 -9.98
N ASP A 347 22.01 22.76 -10.61
CA ASP A 347 22.83 23.78 -9.91
C ASP A 347 21.97 25.03 -9.69
N LEU A 348 21.41 25.16 -8.49
CA LEU A 348 20.49 26.24 -8.12
C LEU A 348 21.07 27.11 -7.01
N GLU A 349 20.88 28.41 -7.10
CA GLU A 349 21.14 29.32 -5.99
C GLU A 349 20.21 29.04 -4.81
N PRO A 350 20.72 29.06 -3.57
CA PRO A 350 19.91 28.80 -2.38
C PRO A 350 18.75 29.78 -2.22
N ARG A 351 17.55 29.22 -2.03
CA ARG A 351 16.30 29.96 -1.82
C ARG A 351 16.16 30.48 -0.38
N LYS A 352 15.37 31.51 -0.17
CA LYS A 352 14.96 31.99 1.14
C LYS A 352 13.64 31.33 1.56
N SER A 353 13.56 30.89 2.83
CA SER A 353 12.28 30.46 3.42
C SER A 353 11.36 31.68 3.68
N CYS A 354 10.07 31.42 3.93
CA CYS A 354 9.13 32.49 4.31
C CYS A 354 9.49 33.15 5.67
N LEU A 355 10.32 32.51 6.50
CA LEU A 355 10.79 32.97 7.78
C LEU A 355 12.24 33.51 7.73
N TYR A 356 12.86 33.60 6.54
CA TYR A 356 14.27 33.95 6.38
C TYR A 356 14.67 35.24 7.04
N ASP A 357 13.89 36.32 6.87
CA ASP A 357 14.23 37.66 7.43
C ASP A 357 14.19 37.59 8.95
N TRP A 358 13.23 36.89 9.55
CA TRP A 358 13.21 36.64 10.99
C TRP A 358 14.46 35.88 11.47
N HIS A 359 14.90 34.85 10.68
CA HIS A 359 16.12 34.10 11.01
C HIS A 359 17.38 34.96 10.99
N VAL A 360 17.50 35.87 10.02
CA VAL A 360 18.65 36.80 9.94
C VAL A 360 18.76 37.69 11.17
N GLU A 361 17.64 38.12 11.77
CA GLU A 361 17.59 38.92 12.96
C GLU A 361 17.96 38.14 14.24
N HIS A 362 17.64 36.82 14.28
CA HIS A 362 17.74 36.00 15.49
C HIS A 362 18.86 34.96 15.48
N SER A 363 19.45 34.64 14.33
CA SER A 363 20.55 33.67 14.19
C SER A 363 21.76 34.30 13.50
N LYS A 364 22.96 33.99 14.01
CA LYS A 364 24.22 34.39 13.39
C LYS A 364 24.79 33.36 12.45
N THR A 365 24.16 32.20 12.34
CA THR A 365 24.68 31.03 11.61
C THR A 365 23.63 30.52 10.64
N ILE A 366 23.56 31.15 9.49
CA ILE A 366 22.71 30.73 8.38
C ILE A 366 23.61 30.12 7.31
N VAL A 367 23.26 28.95 6.82
CA VAL A 367 24.02 28.20 5.80
C VAL A 367 23.12 27.73 4.67
N PRO A 368 23.68 27.51 3.47
CA PRO A 368 22.99 26.73 2.43
C PRO A 368 22.77 25.27 2.90
N PHE A 369 21.54 24.83 2.87
CA PHE A 369 21.13 23.48 3.21
C PHE A 369 19.97 23.04 2.32
N ALA A 370 20.15 21.92 1.58
CA ALA A 370 19.13 21.36 0.70
C ALA A 370 18.50 22.39 -0.27
N GLY A 371 19.32 23.31 -0.81
CA GLY A 371 18.87 24.37 -1.73
C GLY A 371 18.16 25.55 -1.04
N TRP A 372 18.27 25.69 0.31
CA TRP A 372 17.68 26.77 1.10
C TRP A 372 18.69 27.40 2.03
N LEU A 373 18.46 28.66 2.42
CA LEU A 373 19.24 29.37 3.46
C LEU A 373 18.58 29.13 4.81
N MET A 374 19.20 28.32 5.69
CA MET A 374 18.59 27.85 6.93
C MET A 374 19.49 28.13 8.15
N PRO A 375 18.91 28.40 9.34
CA PRO A 375 19.66 28.59 10.58
C PRO A 375 20.18 27.25 11.10
N VAL A 376 21.47 27.20 11.45
CA VAL A 376 22.05 25.97 12.08
C VAL A 376 21.69 25.91 13.56
N TRP A 377 21.75 27.07 14.25
CA TRP A 377 21.30 27.27 15.63
C TRP A 377 21.02 28.76 15.90
N TYR A 378 20.25 29.07 16.94
CA TYR A 378 19.99 30.40 17.45
C TYR A 378 20.81 30.70 18.72
N THR A 379 20.95 29.71 19.61
CA THR A 379 21.77 29.78 20.83
C THR A 379 22.96 28.83 20.74
N LYS A 380 22.78 27.56 21.11
CA LYS A 380 23.72 26.45 20.93
C LYS A 380 22.95 25.16 20.65
N ILE A 381 23.52 24.30 19.82
CA ILE A 381 22.90 23.01 19.50
C ILE A 381 22.50 22.22 20.75
N SER A 382 23.37 22.20 21.78
CA SER A 382 23.11 21.48 23.03
C SER A 382 21.98 22.09 23.88
N GLU A 383 21.83 23.41 23.85
CA GLU A 383 20.77 24.12 24.58
C GLU A 383 19.41 23.89 23.87
N GLU A 384 19.38 24.03 22.56
CA GLU A 384 18.20 23.79 21.75
C GLU A 384 17.77 22.28 21.81
N HIS A 385 18.74 21.37 21.75
CA HIS A 385 18.49 19.94 21.95
C HIS A 385 17.86 19.67 23.34
N ALA A 386 18.45 20.26 24.40
CA ALA A 386 17.93 20.09 25.75
C ALA A 386 16.52 20.70 25.91
N ALA A 387 16.22 21.80 25.23
CA ALA A 387 14.87 22.38 25.23
C ALA A 387 13.86 21.43 24.58
N VAL A 388 14.18 20.81 23.44
CA VAL A 388 13.33 19.76 22.79
C VAL A 388 13.04 18.62 23.76
N ARG A 389 14.01 18.19 24.56
CA ARG A 389 13.85 17.09 25.52
C ARG A 389 13.09 17.46 26.79
N ASN A 390 13.21 18.69 27.27
CA ASN A 390 12.71 19.12 28.59
C ASN A 390 11.50 20.05 28.53
N THR A 391 11.39 20.84 27.46
CA THR A 391 10.35 21.86 27.26
C THR A 391 9.75 21.77 25.86
N ALA A 392 10.17 22.62 24.92
CA ALA A 392 9.81 22.53 23.52
C ALA A 392 10.81 23.27 22.62
N GLY A 393 11.04 22.75 21.42
CA GLY A 393 11.75 23.40 20.33
C GLY A 393 10.81 23.70 19.16
N LEU A 394 10.89 24.89 18.60
CA LEU A 394 10.16 25.29 17.40
C LEU A 394 11.12 25.35 16.21
N PHE A 395 10.84 24.58 15.17
CA PHE A 395 11.68 24.43 13.99
C PHE A 395 11.02 25.01 12.75
N ASP A 396 11.77 25.77 11.96
CA ASP A 396 11.41 26.08 10.59
C ASP A 396 11.73 24.84 9.72
N VAL A 397 10.71 24.18 9.23
CA VAL A 397 10.80 23.08 8.26
C VAL A 397 10.09 23.44 6.95
N SER A 398 9.85 24.73 6.73
CA SER A 398 9.20 25.25 5.53
C SER A 398 9.99 25.03 4.24
N HIS A 399 11.23 24.55 4.33
CA HIS A 399 12.02 24.12 3.19
C HIS A 399 11.57 22.75 2.60
N MET A 400 10.86 21.92 3.36
CA MET A 400 10.32 20.64 2.88
C MET A 400 9.40 20.82 1.67
N GLY A 401 9.39 19.85 0.73
CA GLY A 401 8.43 19.80 -0.37
C GLY A 401 7.06 19.36 0.12
N VAL A 402 6.00 19.94 -0.45
CA VAL A 402 4.61 19.59 -0.11
C VAL A 402 3.81 19.43 -1.40
N PHE A 403 3.28 18.23 -1.64
CA PHE A 403 2.49 17.92 -2.82
C PHE A 403 1.06 17.55 -2.44
N GLY A 404 0.08 18.01 -3.22
CA GLY A 404 -1.31 17.62 -3.14
C GLY A 404 -1.63 16.55 -4.19
N VAL A 405 -2.36 15.51 -3.80
CA VAL A 405 -2.89 14.48 -4.69
C VAL A 405 -4.38 14.34 -4.43
N ARG A 406 -5.22 14.56 -5.44
CA ARG A 406 -6.67 14.55 -5.26
C ARG A 406 -7.41 13.96 -6.46
N GLY A 407 -8.53 13.31 -6.19
CA GLY A 407 -9.41 12.68 -7.17
C GLY A 407 -9.67 11.21 -6.89
N PRO A 408 -10.58 10.60 -7.64
CA PRO A 408 -11.03 9.23 -7.43
C PRO A 408 -9.94 8.15 -7.45
N ASP A 409 -8.86 8.39 -8.20
CA ASP A 409 -7.72 7.47 -8.29
C ASP A 409 -6.51 7.91 -7.42
N ALA A 410 -6.64 8.94 -6.57
CA ALA A 410 -5.53 9.45 -5.74
C ALA A 410 -4.99 8.38 -4.78
N GLU A 411 -5.87 7.62 -4.10
CA GLU A 411 -5.49 6.49 -3.25
C GLU A 411 -4.72 5.43 -4.04
N ARG A 412 -5.24 5.02 -5.21
CA ARG A 412 -4.60 4.02 -6.07
C ARG A 412 -3.25 4.47 -6.59
N PHE A 413 -3.13 5.74 -6.99
CA PHE A 413 -1.86 6.31 -7.41
C PHE A 413 -0.80 6.21 -6.31
N LEU A 414 -1.12 6.70 -5.12
CA LEU A 414 -0.19 6.67 -3.98
C LEU A 414 0.11 5.24 -3.53
N ASP A 415 -0.88 4.34 -3.60
CA ASP A 415 -0.67 2.95 -3.22
C ASP A 415 0.29 2.21 -4.18
N ILE A 416 0.22 2.45 -5.48
CA ILE A 416 1.19 1.91 -6.45
C ILE A 416 2.57 2.53 -6.29
N LEU A 417 2.62 3.83 -6.05
CA LEU A 417 3.84 4.62 -6.02
C LEU A 417 4.69 4.36 -4.78
N THR A 418 4.06 4.05 -3.64
CA THR A 418 4.71 4.03 -2.33
C THR A 418 4.70 2.65 -1.67
N SER A 419 5.64 2.42 -0.78
CA SER A 419 5.79 1.14 -0.08
C SER A 419 4.74 0.89 1.01
N PHE A 420 4.08 1.93 1.52
CA PHE A 420 3.01 1.80 2.51
C PHE A 420 1.70 1.36 1.85
N TYR A 421 0.83 0.68 2.60
CA TYR A 421 -0.50 0.31 2.13
C TYR A 421 -1.49 1.45 2.41
N VAL A 422 -1.65 2.34 1.43
CA VAL A 422 -2.40 3.60 1.54
C VAL A 422 -3.89 3.41 1.90
N PRO A 423 -4.59 2.33 1.44
CA PRO A 423 -5.98 2.06 1.85
C PRO A 423 -6.20 1.83 3.36
N LEU A 424 -5.14 1.74 4.18
CA LEU A 424 -5.27 1.72 5.64
C LEU A 424 -5.51 3.10 6.25
N LEU A 425 -5.16 4.16 5.53
CA LEU A 425 -5.36 5.53 6.02
C LEU A 425 -6.82 5.92 5.85
N GLY A 426 -7.49 6.30 6.93
CA GLY A 426 -8.74 7.04 6.87
C GLY A 426 -8.52 8.55 6.81
N PRO A 427 -9.54 9.35 6.48
CA PRO A 427 -9.46 10.80 6.62
C PRO A 427 -9.01 11.21 8.03
N GLY A 428 -8.01 12.07 8.12
CA GLY A 428 -7.38 12.44 9.38
C GLY A 428 -6.20 11.56 9.80
N ASP A 429 -5.78 10.60 8.98
CA ASP A 429 -4.62 9.74 9.23
C ASP A 429 -3.37 10.21 8.48
N ALA A 430 -2.22 9.90 9.05
CA ALA A 430 -0.92 10.13 8.44
C ALA A 430 0.02 8.94 8.63
N SER A 431 0.88 8.67 7.66
CA SER A 431 1.88 7.60 7.75
C SER A 431 3.15 7.94 7.00
N TYR A 432 4.26 7.50 7.59
CA TYR A 432 5.55 7.45 6.90
C TYR A 432 5.55 6.40 5.79
N SER A 433 6.26 6.65 4.72
CA SER A 433 6.40 5.75 3.58
C SER A 433 7.69 6.04 2.80
N TYR A 434 7.92 5.28 1.73
CA TYR A 434 9.05 5.48 0.84
C TYR A 434 8.57 5.62 -0.60
N LEU A 435 9.22 6.51 -1.35
CA LEU A 435 9.30 6.48 -2.80
C LEU A 435 10.52 5.64 -3.17
N LEU A 436 10.31 4.55 -3.87
CA LEU A 436 11.38 3.64 -4.29
C LEU A 436 11.59 3.70 -5.80
N GLY A 437 12.84 3.53 -6.23
CA GLY A 437 13.15 3.15 -7.59
C GLY A 437 12.79 1.67 -7.85
N PRO A 438 12.69 1.24 -9.12
CA PRO A 438 12.41 -0.17 -9.45
C PRO A 438 13.39 -1.16 -8.79
N ASN A 439 14.66 -0.75 -8.63
CA ASN A 439 15.71 -1.51 -7.96
C ASN A 439 15.59 -1.57 -6.42
N GLY A 440 14.54 -0.99 -5.83
CA GLY A 440 14.28 -0.97 -4.40
C GLY A 440 15.10 0.06 -3.60
N VAL A 441 15.94 0.88 -4.23
CA VAL A 441 16.64 1.99 -3.55
C VAL A 441 15.68 3.15 -3.34
N PRO A 442 15.65 3.78 -2.16
CA PRO A 442 14.81 4.96 -1.94
C PRO A 442 15.19 6.13 -2.86
N ILE A 443 14.20 6.65 -3.57
CA ILE A 443 14.27 7.97 -4.20
C ILE A 443 14.12 9.01 -3.10
N ASP A 444 13.16 8.78 -2.18
CA ASP A 444 12.99 9.55 -0.96
C ASP A 444 12.26 8.78 0.13
N ASP A 445 12.31 9.26 1.36
CA ASP A 445 11.41 8.92 2.45
C ASP A 445 10.42 10.07 2.67
N ILE A 446 9.14 9.73 2.79
CA ILE A 446 8.04 10.69 2.69
C ILE A 446 7.02 10.49 3.81
N PHE A 447 6.17 11.48 3.98
CA PHE A 447 4.99 11.37 4.85
C PHE A 447 3.71 11.58 4.03
N ILE A 448 2.73 10.67 4.17
CA ILE A 448 1.44 10.72 3.48
C ILE A 448 0.37 11.10 4.50
N TYR A 449 -0.40 12.14 4.21
CA TYR A 449 -1.53 12.63 5.00
C TYR A 449 -2.80 12.47 4.19
N ARG A 450 -3.83 11.81 4.73
CA ARG A 450 -5.15 11.74 4.10
C ARG A 450 -6.04 12.85 4.66
N LEU A 451 -6.27 13.89 3.90
CA LEU A 451 -7.06 15.05 4.32
C LEU A 451 -8.55 14.78 4.21
N ALA A 452 -8.98 14.07 3.15
CA ALA A 452 -10.36 13.66 2.89
C ALA A 452 -10.37 12.32 2.14
N GLU A 453 -11.55 11.80 1.79
CA GLU A 453 -11.70 10.50 1.10
C GLU A 453 -10.85 10.39 -0.16
N GLU A 454 -10.79 11.45 -0.96
CA GLU A 454 -10.09 11.51 -2.25
C GLU A 454 -9.01 12.62 -2.26
N GLU A 455 -8.54 13.06 -1.09
CA GLU A 455 -7.58 14.14 -0.99
C GLU A 455 -6.44 13.79 -0.03
N PHE A 456 -5.21 13.90 -0.56
CA PHE A 456 -3.98 13.58 0.16
C PHE A 456 -2.97 14.71 0.03
N MET A 457 -2.15 14.86 1.07
CA MET A 457 -0.96 15.71 1.09
C MET A 457 0.24 14.80 1.30
N VAL A 458 1.31 15.03 0.53
CA VAL A 458 2.56 14.28 0.62
C VAL A 458 3.69 15.25 0.92
N VAL A 459 4.42 14.99 2.00
CA VAL A 459 5.57 15.79 2.41
C VAL A 459 6.85 15.02 2.11
N VAL A 460 7.79 15.67 1.43
CA VAL A 460 9.03 15.10 0.92
C VAL A 460 10.23 15.88 1.41
N ASN A 461 11.42 15.24 1.43
CA ASN A 461 12.64 15.91 1.85
C ASN A 461 13.02 17.07 0.92
N ALA A 462 13.46 18.18 1.50
CA ALA A 462 13.79 19.40 0.77
C ALA A 462 14.81 19.18 -0.37
N ALA A 463 15.86 18.39 -0.10
CA ALA A 463 16.89 18.07 -1.09
C ALA A 463 16.36 17.23 -2.26
N ASN A 464 15.27 16.51 -2.06
CA ASN A 464 14.69 15.58 -3.03
C ASN A 464 13.44 16.13 -3.73
N ALA A 465 12.89 17.27 -3.28
CA ALA A 465 11.58 17.75 -3.74
C ALA A 465 11.46 17.90 -5.27
N GLU A 466 12.48 18.41 -5.94
CA GLU A 466 12.48 18.56 -7.41
C GLU A 466 12.65 17.19 -8.11
N LYS A 467 13.49 16.34 -7.54
CA LYS A 467 13.71 14.95 -7.98
C LYS A 467 12.42 14.14 -7.87
N ASP A 468 11.73 14.22 -6.74
CA ASP A 468 10.49 13.52 -6.49
C ASP A 468 9.38 14.01 -7.44
N TRP A 469 9.30 15.33 -7.63
CA TRP A 469 8.35 15.91 -8.57
C TRP A 469 8.57 15.41 -10.00
N ASP A 470 9.81 15.35 -10.47
CA ASP A 470 10.14 14.80 -11.78
C ASP A 470 9.81 13.31 -11.89
N TRP A 471 10.16 12.53 -10.86
CA TRP A 471 9.82 11.11 -10.77
C TRP A 471 8.31 10.89 -10.85
N LEU A 472 7.53 11.59 -10.03
CA LEU A 472 6.07 11.50 -10.03
C LEU A 472 5.49 11.78 -11.41
N LYS A 473 5.95 12.83 -12.07
CA LYS A 473 5.51 13.20 -13.42
C LYS A 473 5.91 12.14 -14.45
N ALA A 474 7.13 11.62 -14.38
CA ALA A 474 7.61 10.59 -15.29
C ALA A 474 6.77 9.30 -15.20
N VAL A 475 6.36 8.92 -13.98
CA VAL A 475 5.46 7.77 -13.75
C VAL A 475 4.05 8.05 -14.27
N ILE A 476 3.50 9.24 -14.00
CA ILE A 476 2.17 9.65 -14.48
C ILE A 476 2.12 9.63 -16.02
N GLU A 477 3.15 10.14 -16.66
CA GLU A 477 3.28 10.20 -18.11
C GLU A 477 3.67 8.85 -18.74
N ARG A 478 3.96 7.82 -17.93
CA ARG A 478 4.36 6.47 -18.37
C ARG A 478 5.62 6.44 -19.23
N ARG A 479 6.52 7.39 -19.03
CA ARG A 479 7.77 7.53 -19.80
C ARG A 479 8.88 6.60 -19.32
N VAL A 480 8.79 6.14 -18.07
CA VAL A 480 9.87 5.44 -17.37
C VAL A 480 9.46 4.02 -16.97
N VAL A 481 10.47 3.18 -16.79
CA VAL A 481 10.34 1.84 -16.23
C VAL A 481 9.99 1.98 -14.75
N ILE A 482 8.96 1.28 -14.30
CA ILE A 482 8.52 1.21 -12.88
C ILE A 482 8.66 -0.19 -12.27
N ASP A 483 9.11 -1.16 -13.07
CA ASP A 483 9.36 -2.54 -12.66
C ASP A 483 10.46 -3.10 -13.57
N ASP A 484 11.62 -3.43 -13.01
CA ASP A 484 12.79 -3.86 -13.78
C ASP A 484 12.60 -5.23 -14.44
N GLU A 485 11.87 -6.13 -13.79
CA GLU A 485 11.55 -7.45 -14.36
C GLU A 485 10.49 -7.36 -15.47
N ARG A 486 9.59 -6.38 -15.37
CA ARG A 486 8.45 -6.19 -16.25
C ARG A 486 8.38 -4.75 -16.77
N PRO A 487 9.32 -4.34 -17.61
CA PRO A 487 9.47 -2.92 -18.01
C PRO A 487 8.26 -2.35 -18.78
N TRP A 488 7.33 -3.20 -19.22
CA TRP A 488 6.07 -2.80 -19.86
C TRP A 488 4.97 -2.39 -18.87
N VAL A 489 5.13 -2.65 -17.57
CA VAL A 489 4.12 -2.31 -16.55
C VAL A 489 3.91 -0.79 -16.49
N GLU A 490 2.66 -0.40 -16.31
CA GLU A 490 2.24 0.99 -16.26
C GLU A 490 1.35 1.28 -15.04
N LEU A 491 1.36 2.54 -14.63
CA LEU A 491 0.37 3.05 -13.71
C LEU A 491 -1.04 2.90 -14.30
N ASP A 492 -1.95 2.26 -13.58
CA ASP A 492 -3.35 2.07 -13.98
C ASP A 492 -4.29 3.19 -13.48
N ALA A 493 -3.91 3.95 -12.45
CA ALA A 493 -4.58 5.16 -11.99
C ALA A 493 -4.51 6.28 -13.04
N ARG A 494 -5.61 7.05 -13.22
CA ARG A 494 -5.68 8.12 -14.23
C ARG A 494 -6.49 9.34 -13.81
N ASP A 495 -7.51 9.16 -12.99
CA ASP A 495 -8.45 10.22 -12.60
C ASP A 495 -8.03 10.84 -11.27
N PHE A 496 -6.94 11.62 -11.34
CA PHE A 496 -6.43 12.39 -10.20
C PHE A 496 -5.62 13.59 -10.69
N GLN A 497 -5.36 14.52 -9.78
CA GLN A 497 -4.53 15.69 -9.97
C GLN A 497 -3.35 15.66 -9.00
N LEU A 498 -2.15 15.98 -9.50
CA LEU A 498 -0.96 16.23 -8.71
C LEU A 498 -0.67 17.74 -8.71
N VAL A 499 -0.50 18.33 -7.55
CA VAL A 499 -0.29 19.78 -7.36
C VAL A 499 0.92 20.01 -6.47
N ASP A 500 1.84 20.87 -6.87
CA ASP A 500 2.90 21.37 -5.99
C ASP A 500 2.31 22.47 -5.09
N LEU A 501 2.09 22.17 -3.82
CA LEU A 501 1.50 23.09 -2.84
C LEU A 501 2.48 24.16 -2.35
N LYS A 502 3.75 24.11 -2.76
CA LYS A 502 4.71 25.22 -2.54
C LYS A 502 4.75 26.21 -3.69
N ASN A 503 4.25 25.82 -4.85
CA ASN A 503 4.21 26.69 -6.01
C ASN A 503 3.18 27.82 -5.79
N PRO A 504 3.54 29.10 -6.06
CA PRO A 504 2.60 30.21 -5.95
C PRO A 504 1.30 30.06 -6.74
N ASN A 505 1.32 29.27 -7.81
CA ASN A 505 0.13 28.96 -8.62
C ASN A 505 -0.93 28.15 -7.85
N ALA A 506 -0.57 27.51 -6.73
CA ALA A 506 -1.53 26.84 -5.85
C ALA A 506 -2.39 27.85 -5.06
N GLY A 507 -2.02 29.14 -5.05
CA GLY A 507 -2.79 30.20 -4.40
C GLY A 507 -3.06 29.91 -2.92
N ARG A 508 -4.31 29.96 -2.48
CA ARG A 508 -4.69 29.70 -1.06
C ARG A 508 -4.43 28.25 -0.60
N GLU A 509 -4.16 27.34 -1.50
CA GLU A 509 -3.81 25.96 -1.17
C GLU A 509 -2.33 25.79 -0.83
N GLN A 510 -1.49 26.82 -1.01
CA GLN A 510 -0.09 26.75 -0.62
C GLN A 510 0.09 26.32 0.83
N ARG A 511 1.09 25.46 1.06
CA ARG A 511 1.46 24.97 2.41
C ARG A 511 2.95 25.03 2.62
N VAL A 512 3.32 25.48 3.80
CA VAL A 512 4.65 25.35 4.39
C VAL A 512 4.53 24.75 5.78
N ASP A 513 5.58 24.15 6.27
CA ASP A 513 5.60 23.39 7.51
C ASP A 513 6.41 24.09 8.60
N ILE A 514 5.86 24.11 9.83
CA ILE A 514 6.49 24.53 11.06
C ILE A 514 6.36 23.39 12.06
N SER A 515 7.43 23.02 12.76
CA SER A 515 7.42 21.87 13.66
C SER A 515 7.68 22.26 15.10
N LEU A 516 6.73 21.96 16.01
CA LEU A 516 6.84 22.17 17.46
C LEU A 516 7.02 20.83 18.16
N GLN A 517 8.15 20.61 18.82
CA GLN A 517 8.56 19.31 19.35
C GLN A 517 8.99 19.40 20.80
N GLY A 518 8.50 18.51 21.66
CA GLY A 518 8.89 18.40 23.05
C GLY A 518 7.71 18.25 24.02
N PRO A 519 7.95 17.91 25.28
CA PRO A 519 6.90 17.55 26.25
C PRO A 519 5.86 18.64 26.52
N ARG A 520 6.21 19.94 26.30
CA ARG A 520 5.32 21.08 26.50
C ARG A 520 4.59 21.53 25.22
N SER A 521 4.79 20.83 24.10
CA SER A 521 4.24 21.24 22.79
C SER A 521 2.71 21.34 22.79
N GLN A 522 2.02 20.39 23.43
CA GLN A 522 0.56 20.42 23.53
C GLN A 522 0.06 21.62 24.33
N ASP A 523 0.66 21.89 25.48
CA ASP A 523 0.30 23.04 26.34
C ASP A 523 0.42 24.36 25.58
N ILE A 524 1.53 24.52 24.83
CA ILE A 524 1.79 25.71 24.00
C ILE A 524 0.74 25.88 22.90
N LEU A 525 0.38 24.78 22.17
CA LEU A 525 -0.64 24.87 21.13
C LEU A 525 -2.00 25.26 21.70
N LEU A 526 -2.33 24.80 22.92
CA LEU A 526 -3.59 25.14 23.58
C LEU A 526 -3.71 26.62 23.90
N GLU A 527 -2.61 27.30 24.24
CA GLU A 527 -2.59 28.78 24.44
C GLU A 527 -2.78 29.54 23.12
N CYS A 528 -2.42 28.90 21.96
CA CYS A 528 -2.59 29.54 20.66
C CYS A 528 -4.02 29.36 20.07
N VAL A 529 -4.92 28.70 20.78
CA VAL A 529 -6.27 28.36 20.29
C VAL A 529 -7.34 28.98 21.16
N VAL A 530 -8.27 29.71 20.55
CA VAL A 530 -9.42 30.33 21.23
C VAL A 530 -10.67 29.46 21.14
N ASP A 531 -10.78 28.63 20.07
CA ASP A 531 -11.91 27.75 19.81
C ASP A 531 -11.86 26.50 20.70
N GLU A 532 -12.90 26.29 21.52
CA GLU A 532 -12.96 25.15 22.46
C GLU A 532 -12.99 23.78 21.73
N GLN A 533 -13.58 23.69 20.55
CA GLN A 533 -13.64 22.46 19.78
C GLN A 533 -12.26 22.10 19.24
N MET A 534 -11.53 23.09 18.71
CA MET A 534 -10.15 22.91 18.25
C MET A 534 -9.23 22.55 19.42
N ALA A 535 -9.38 23.20 20.58
CA ALA A 535 -8.61 22.88 21.78
C ALA A 535 -8.84 21.41 22.26
N GLN A 536 -10.10 20.97 22.25
CA GLN A 536 -10.41 19.58 22.59
C GLN A 536 -9.84 18.61 21.56
N ALA A 537 -9.95 18.93 20.24
CA ALA A 537 -9.40 18.10 19.17
C ALA A 537 -7.88 17.94 19.26
N ILE A 538 -7.14 19.01 19.68
CA ILE A 538 -5.68 18.93 19.94
C ILE A 538 -5.38 18.00 21.10
N LYS A 539 -6.16 18.05 22.20
CA LYS A 539 -5.97 17.19 23.37
C LYS A 539 -6.15 15.71 23.01
N ASP A 540 -7.12 15.42 22.16
CA ASP A 540 -7.50 14.05 21.76
C ASP A 540 -6.69 13.55 20.55
N LEU A 541 -5.84 14.40 19.94
CA LEU A 541 -5.11 14.07 18.74
C LEU A 541 -4.09 12.96 18.98
N GLY A 542 -4.33 11.79 18.38
CA GLY A 542 -3.43 10.65 18.46
C GLY A 542 -2.20 10.80 17.57
N ARG A 543 -1.15 10.02 17.85
CA ARG A 543 0.05 9.96 17.02
C ARG A 543 -0.29 9.47 15.61
N GLY A 544 0.26 10.13 14.57
CA GLY A 544 -0.06 9.83 13.16
C GLY A 544 -1.47 10.25 12.76
N LYS A 545 -2.07 11.20 13.49
CA LYS A 545 -3.36 11.80 13.17
C LYS A 545 -3.20 13.29 12.86
N LEU A 546 -4.18 13.84 12.16
CA LEU A 546 -4.24 15.25 11.85
C LEU A 546 -5.66 15.82 12.05
N ILE A 547 -5.71 17.13 12.29
CA ILE A 547 -6.94 17.92 12.36
C ILE A 547 -6.72 19.24 11.61
N MET A 548 -7.78 19.91 11.24
CA MET A 548 -7.74 21.22 10.57
C MET A 548 -8.64 22.21 11.31
N GLY A 549 -8.13 23.41 11.52
CA GLY A 549 -8.92 24.45 12.17
C GLY A 549 -8.16 25.74 12.43
N PRO A 550 -8.82 26.73 13.05
CA PRO A 550 -8.21 28.03 13.37
C PRO A 550 -7.26 27.94 14.56
N MET A 551 -6.04 28.47 14.40
CA MET A 551 -5.03 28.60 15.45
C MET A 551 -4.26 29.90 15.22
N ALA A 552 -3.97 30.66 16.26
CA ALA A 552 -3.25 31.93 16.14
C ALA A 552 -3.86 32.94 15.13
N GLY A 553 -5.18 32.83 14.85
CA GLY A 553 -5.90 33.64 13.88
C GLY A 553 -5.74 33.22 12.42
N VAL A 554 -5.11 32.07 12.15
CA VAL A 554 -4.90 31.51 10.80
C VAL A 554 -5.44 30.07 10.72
N ASN A 555 -5.69 29.59 9.50
CA ASN A 555 -6.10 28.19 9.30
C ASN A 555 -4.89 27.28 9.21
N VAL A 556 -4.83 26.27 10.08
CA VAL A 556 -3.70 25.35 10.19
C VAL A 556 -4.16 23.91 10.07
N ILE A 557 -3.40 23.08 9.37
CA ILE A 557 -3.45 21.62 9.51
C ILE A 557 -2.47 21.26 10.63
N VAL A 558 -2.96 20.69 11.71
CA VAL A 558 -2.16 20.24 12.84
C VAL A 558 -2.03 18.74 12.79
N SER A 559 -0.82 18.23 12.63
CA SER A 559 -0.54 16.80 12.67
C SER A 559 0.31 16.44 13.88
N ARG A 560 -0.04 15.38 14.60
CA ARG A 560 0.80 14.83 15.68
C ARG A 560 1.84 13.88 15.08
N THR A 561 2.83 14.49 14.47
CA THR A 561 3.98 13.86 13.82
C THR A 561 5.26 14.59 14.22
N GLY A 562 6.42 14.03 13.88
CA GLY A 562 7.70 14.68 14.16
C GLY A 562 8.90 13.78 13.93
N TYR A 563 10.08 14.38 13.92
CA TYR A 563 11.36 13.74 13.59
C TYR A 563 12.39 13.83 14.73
N THR A 564 11.94 14.05 15.95
CA THR A 564 12.82 14.24 17.13
C THR A 564 12.82 13.05 18.10
N GLY A 565 11.88 12.13 17.94
CA GLY A 565 11.69 11.02 18.87
C GLY A 565 10.88 11.37 20.11
N GLU A 566 10.41 12.63 20.26
CA GLU A 566 9.51 13.01 21.34
C GLU A 566 8.12 12.39 21.16
N GLU A 567 7.47 12.07 22.28
CA GLU A 567 6.10 11.57 22.27
C GLU A 567 5.10 12.64 21.83
N LEU A 568 5.31 13.87 22.30
CA LEU A 568 4.55 15.04 21.93
C LEU A 568 5.36 15.88 20.94
N GLY A 569 4.89 15.88 19.71
CA GLY A 569 5.43 16.66 18.62
C GLY A 569 4.34 16.93 17.59
N TYR A 570 4.34 18.12 17.04
CA TYR A 570 3.34 18.57 16.08
C TYR A 570 4.01 19.23 14.87
N GLU A 571 3.50 18.91 13.69
CA GLU A 571 3.80 19.59 12.44
C GLU A 571 2.57 20.41 12.02
N LEU A 572 2.81 21.67 11.65
CA LEU A 572 1.80 22.70 11.45
C LEU A 572 1.89 23.21 10.01
N TYR A 573 0.95 22.83 9.18
CA TYR A 573 0.94 23.26 7.78
C TYR A 573 0.04 24.48 7.62
N VAL A 574 0.64 25.57 7.13
CA VAL A 574 0.02 26.88 7.02
C VAL A 574 0.35 27.53 5.68
N HIS A 575 -0.44 28.52 5.27
CA HIS A 575 -0.12 29.33 4.09
C HIS A 575 1.19 30.13 4.33
N PRO A 576 2.11 30.25 3.34
CA PRO A 576 3.37 30.97 3.52
C PRO A 576 3.24 32.42 4.06
N ASP A 577 2.22 33.14 3.62
CA ASP A 577 1.96 34.50 4.07
C ASP A 577 1.53 34.61 5.56
N GLU A 578 1.07 33.51 6.12
CA GLU A 578 0.56 33.41 7.49
C GLU A 578 1.59 32.75 8.44
N ALA A 579 2.68 32.19 7.88
CA ALA A 579 3.68 31.44 8.63
C ALA A 579 4.38 32.25 9.70
N LEU A 580 4.73 33.52 9.41
CA LEU A 580 5.38 34.38 10.38
C LEU A 580 4.45 34.72 11.58
N GLN A 581 3.18 34.98 11.32
CA GLN A 581 2.20 35.22 12.38
C GLN A 581 2.07 33.99 13.31
N LEU A 582 2.00 32.82 12.75
CA LEU A 582 1.93 31.54 13.52
C LEU A 582 3.21 31.34 14.33
N TRP A 583 4.39 31.53 13.71
CA TRP A 583 5.70 31.37 14.32
C TRP A 583 5.87 32.28 15.54
N GLU A 584 5.62 33.59 15.39
CA GLU A 584 5.75 34.57 16.47
C GLU A 584 4.72 34.37 17.58
N THR A 585 3.49 33.96 17.22
CA THR A 585 2.47 33.65 18.23
C THR A 585 2.89 32.46 19.08
N ILE A 586 3.38 31.35 18.46
CA ILE A 586 3.85 30.18 19.22
C ILE A 586 5.02 30.53 20.13
N LEU A 587 5.97 31.31 19.66
CA LEU A 587 7.11 31.76 20.51
C LEU A 587 6.63 32.61 21.68
N LYS A 588 5.72 33.55 21.46
CA LYS A 588 5.21 34.46 22.48
C LYS A 588 4.36 33.70 23.52
N GLU A 589 3.37 32.97 23.11
CA GLU A 589 2.48 32.25 24.03
C GLU A 589 3.20 31.04 24.68
N GLY A 590 4.24 30.51 24.03
CA GLY A 590 5.08 29.42 24.54
C GLY A 590 6.22 29.86 25.47
N GLU A 591 6.52 31.17 25.61
CA GLU A 591 7.59 31.69 26.49
C GLU A 591 7.46 31.18 27.93
N PRO A 592 6.25 31.18 28.58
CA PRO A 592 6.09 30.66 29.93
C PRO A 592 6.37 29.16 30.08
N PHE A 593 6.30 28.42 28.99
CA PHE A 593 6.56 26.98 28.93
C PHE A 593 8.00 26.63 28.51
N GLY A 594 8.81 27.65 28.21
CA GLY A 594 10.22 27.50 27.87
C GLY A 594 10.47 27.05 26.42
N VAL A 595 9.59 27.39 25.47
CA VAL A 595 9.83 27.15 24.04
C VAL A 595 11.04 27.98 23.57
N VAL A 596 11.86 27.38 22.73
CA VAL A 596 12.95 28.08 22.03
C VAL A 596 12.89 27.80 20.54
N PRO A 597 13.31 28.76 19.69
CA PRO A 597 13.57 28.45 18.30
C PRO A 597 14.77 27.50 18.22
N ALA A 598 14.68 26.49 17.38
CA ALA A 598 15.70 25.46 17.23
C ALA A 598 16.07 25.29 15.75
N GLY A 599 17.37 25.18 15.48
CA GLY A 599 17.90 25.09 14.13
C GLY A 599 18.22 23.66 13.69
N LEU A 600 18.85 23.56 12.48
CA LEU A 600 19.22 22.26 11.86
C LEU A 600 20.10 21.42 12.77
N GLY A 601 20.98 22.01 13.59
CA GLY A 601 21.85 21.25 14.48
C GLY A 601 21.10 20.50 15.57
N ALA A 602 20.06 21.11 16.16
CA ALA A 602 19.20 20.46 17.13
C ALA A 602 18.32 19.39 16.45
N ARG A 603 17.81 19.66 15.25
CA ARG A 603 17.05 18.68 14.45
C ARG A 603 17.88 17.42 14.18
N ASP A 604 19.16 17.57 13.73
CA ASP A 604 20.05 16.44 13.44
C ASP A 604 20.45 15.68 14.72
N SER A 605 20.75 16.38 15.81
CA SER A 605 21.15 15.72 17.05
C SER A 605 20.01 14.93 17.71
N THR A 606 18.79 15.48 17.71
CA THR A 606 17.60 14.81 18.30
C THR A 606 17.16 13.60 17.49
N ARG A 607 17.14 13.69 16.13
CA ARG A 607 16.79 12.53 15.28
C ARG A 607 17.83 11.42 15.41
N THR A 608 19.14 11.77 15.51
CA THR A 608 20.23 10.80 15.67
C THR A 608 20.13 10.09 17.01
N GLU A 609 19.87 10.83 18.09
CA GLU A 609 19.59 10.24 19.40
C GLU A 609 18.38 9.29 19.35
N ALA A 610 17.30 9.70 18.69
CA ALA A 610 16.10 8.86 18.52
C ALA A 610 16.33 7.62 17.64
N GLY A 611 17.39 7.62 16.82
CA GLY A 611 17.70 6.56 15.89
C GLY A 611 16.95 6.68 14.56
N PHE A 612 16.38 7.84 14.22
CA PHE A 612 15.69 8.02 12.96
C PHE A 612 16.65 8.15 11.77
N PRO A 613 16.39 7.45 10.67
CA PRO A 613 17.23 7.50 9.50
C PRO A 613 17.16 8.87 8.82
N LEU A 614 18.26 9.30 8.21
CA LEU A 614 18.33 10.46 7.34
C LEU A 614 18.64 10.00 5.92
N TYR A 615 17.90 10.54 4.94
CA TYR A 615 18.20 10.32 3.52
C TYR A 615 19.64 10.76 3.18
N GLY A 616 20.35 9.90 2.46
CA GLY A 616 21.78 10.12 2.15
C GLY A 616 22.76 9.51 3.16
N ASN A 617 22.32 9.24 4.40
CA ASN A 617 23.14 8.66 5.46
C ASN A 617 22.73 7.20 5.77
N GLU A 618 21.53 6.99 6.27
CA GLU A 618 20.94 5.69 6.61
C GLU A 618 19.98 5.15 5.55
N LEU A 619 19.59 5.98 4.60
CA LEU A 619 18.75 5.62 3.44
C LEU A 619 19.43 6.12 2.16
N ALA A 620 19.38 5.34 1.09
CA ALA A 620 20.06 5.63 -0.18
C ALA A 620 21.56 5.94 0.03
N GLY A 621 22.04 7.07 -0.50
CA GLY A 621 23.42 7.54 -0.35
C GLY A 621 24.42 6.66 -1.12
N GLY A 622 25.71 6.82 -0.80
CA GLY A 622 26.79 6.10 -1.50
C GLY A 622 26.83 4.58 -1.27
N LEU A 623 25.96 4.05 -0.44
CA LEU A 623 25.82 2.62 -0.15
C LEU A 623 24.52 2.02 -0.66
N ASP A 624 23.66 2.80 -1.29
CA ASP A 624 22.34 2.40 -1.78
C ASP A 624 21.50 1.69 -0.71
N LEU A 625 21.53 2.21 0.53
CA LEU A 625 20.83 1.61 1.66
C LEU A 625 19.31 1.65 1.44
N CYS A 626 18.67 0.49 1.61
CA CYS A 626 17.23 0.35 1.50
C CYS A 626 16.54 0.41 2.88
N PRO A 627 15.20 0.51 2.94
CA PRO A 627 14.45 0.53 4.20
C PRO A 627 14.74 -0.65 5.14
N LEU A 628 15.04 -1.82 4.59
CA LEU A 628 15.39 -3.02 5.37
C LEU A 628 16.76 -2.87 6.03
N ASP A 629 17.75 -2.29 5.31
CA ASP A 629 19.07 -1.98 5.85
C ASP A 629 18.98 -0.97 6.99
N ALA A 630 18.13 0.06 6.82
CA ALA A 630 17.90 1.10 7.82
C ALA A 630 17.22 0.59 9.10
N GLY A 631 16.71 -0.64 9.10
CA GLY A 631 15.97 -1.20 10.23
C GLY A 631 14.58 -0.58 10.41
N TYR A 632 13.95 -0.12 9.30
CA TYR A 632 12.64 0.53 9.27
C TYR A 632 11.62 -0.22 8.39
N PRO A 633 11.54 -1.58 8.50
CA PRO A 633 10.75 -2.42 7.59
C PRO A 633 9.25 -2.27 7.76
N GLN A 634 8.78 -1.75 8.89
CA GLN A 634 7.33 -1.65 9.21
C GLN A 634 6.55 -0.74 8.24
N PHE A 635 7.23 0.12 7.50
CA PHE A 635 6.64 0.99 6.49
C PHE A 635 6.73 0.43 5.06
N VAL A 636 7.34 -0.76 4.91
CA VAL A 636 7.36 -1.51 3.64
C VAL A 636 6.38 -2.66 3.73
N ARG A 637 5.26 -2.55 3.04
CA ARG A 637 4.16 -3.51 3.09
C ARG A 637 4.32 -4.59 2.03
N MET A 638 5.25 -5.52 2.24
CA MET A 638 5.57 -6.60 1.30
C MET A 638 4.38 -7.49 0.93
N HIS A 639 3.30 -7.46 1.70
CA HIS A 639 2.08 -8.19 1.37
C HIS A 639 1.27 -7.56 0.22
N LYS A 640 1.52 -6.30 -0.13
CA LYS A 640 0.89 -5.67 -1.30
C LYS A 640 1.26 -6.45 -2.56
N PRO A 641 0.31 -6.67 -3.47
CA PRO A 641 0.62 -7.34 -4.72
C PRO A 641 1.65 -6.60 -5.57
N PHE A 642 1.62 -5.27 -5.52
CA PHE A 642 2.53 -4.42 -6.26
C PHE A 642 2.70 -3.06 -5.58
N PHE A 643 3.91 -2.56 -5.61
CA PHE A 643 4.33 -1.17 -5.50
C PHE A 643 5.69 -1.02 -6.19
N ILE A 644 6.01 0.19 -6.65
CA ILE A 644 7.29 0.44 -7.33
C ILE A 644 8.45 0.12 -6.39
N GLY A 645 9.38 -0.72 -6.85
CA GLY A 645 10.54 -1.17 -6.08
C GLY A 645 10.33 -2.41 -5.22
N ARG A 646 9.15 -3.04 -5.26
CA ARG A 646 8.86 -4.24 -4.47
C ARG A 646 9.77 -5.41 -4.82
N GLY A 647 9.95 -5.72 -6.10
CA GLY A 647 10.89 -6.76 -6.56
C GLY A 647 12.31 -6.49 -6.09
N GLY A 648 12.80 -5.26 -6.28
CA GLY A 648 14.12 -4.85 -5.81
C GLY A 648 14.30 -4.98 -4.29
N GLN A 649 13.26 -4.73 -3.47
CA GLN A 649 13.30 -4.98 -2.03
C GLN A 649 13.44 -6.48 -1.70
N MET A 650 12.74 -7.36 -2.42
CA MET A 650 12.85 -8.81 -2.25
C MET A 650 14.26 -9.31 -2.57
N GLU A 651 14.81 -8.91 -3.70
CA GLU A 651 16.17 -9.28 -4.11
C GLU A 651 17.22 -8.82 -3.10
N ARG A 652 17.12 -7.57 -2.64
CA ARG A 652 18.03 -7.00 -1.65
C ARG A 652 17.97 -7.73 -0.31
N ASP A 653 16.80 -8.13 0.16
CA ASP A 653 16.65 -8.88 1.42
C ASP A 653 17.33 -10.27 1.36
N LEU A 654 17.30 -10.93 0.21
CA LEU A 654 17.95 -12.22 0.01
C LEU A 654 19.48 -12.16 0.15
N VAL A 655 20.09 -11.03 -0.20
CA VAL A 655 21.56 -10.87 -0.20
C VAL A 655 22.08 -10.03 0.95
N ARG A 656 21.21 -9.41 1.73
CA ARG A 656 21.57 -8.53 2.85
C ARG A 656 22.36 -9.26 3.92
N LYS A 657 23.44 -8.64 4.39
CA LYS A 657 24.35 -9.18 5.42
C LYS A 657 24.71 -8.17 6.49
N SER A 658 24.18 -6.96 6.39
CA SER A 658 24.48 -5.84 7.29
C SER A 658 23.21 -5.04 7.55
N SER A 659 23.17 -4.31 8.65
CA SER A 659 22.05 -3.48 9.07
C SER A 659 22.54 -2.26 9.81
N ILE A 660 21.73 -1.20 9.83
CA ILE A 660 21.96 -0.05 10.70
C ILE A 660 21.67 -0.44 12.15
N VAL A 661 22.66 -0.21 13.01
CA VAL A 661 22.53 -0.29 14.46
C VAL A 661 22.63 1.10 15.06
N ARG A 662 22.04 1.31 16.24
CA ARG A 662 22.27 2.48 17.07
C ARG A 662 23.29 2.11 18.14
N PHE A 663 24.24 2.99 18.43
CA PHE A 663 25.29 2.75 19.42
C PHE A 663 25.47 3.96 20.33
N ARG A 664 26.00 3.70 21.53
CA ARG A 664 26.43 4.73 22.50
C ARG A 664 27.92 4.54 22.78
N MET A 665 28.68 5.62 22.76
CA MET A 665 30.08 5.62 23.18
C MET A 665 30.16 5.46 24.69
N THR A 666 31.04 4.57 25.18
CA THR A 666 31.18 4.30 26.62
C THR A 666 31.90 5.41 27.38
N ARG A 667 32.63 6.27 26.65
CA ARG A 667 33.46 7.34 27.23
C ARG A 667 32.96 8.71 26.78
N ARG A 668 32.78 9.61 27.74
CA ARG A 668 32.45 11.03 27.50
C ARG A 668 33.71 11.86 27.22
N GLY A 669 33.51 13.06 26.62
CA GLY A 669 34.58 14.00 26.36
C GLY A 669 35.61 13.56 25.30
N ILE A 670 35.28 12.57 24.47
CA ILE A 670 36.06 12.21 23.31
C ILE A 670 35.77 13.13 22.12
N PRO A 671 36.66 13.24 21.12
CA PRO A 671 36.33 13.97 19.90
C PRO A 671 35.05 13.44 19.24
N VAL A 672 34.31 14.34 18.58
CA VAL A 672 33.05 13.99 17.91
C VAL A 672 33.34 12.96 16.80
N VAL A 673 32.67 11.82 16.89
CA VAL A 673 32.70 10.78 15.86
C VAL A 673 32.06 11.33 14.58
N LYS A 674 32.64 11.02 13.43
CA LYS A 674 32.17 11.52 12.13
C LYS A 674 31.57 10.40 11.31
N PRO A 675 30.60 10.71 10.44
CA PRO A 675 30.20 9.77 9.38
C PRO A 675 31.41 9.26 8.62
N GLY A 676 31.37 7.97 8.23
CA GLY A 676 32.49 7.26 7.58
C GLY A 676 33.56 6.73 8.56
N SER A 677 33.51 7.07 9.86
CA SER A 677 34.45 6.49 10.85
C SER A 677 34.34 4.96 10.87
N PRO A 678 35.47 4.23 10.78
CA PRO A 678 35.45 2.77 10.82
C PRO A 678 34.92 2.24 12.15
N VAL A 679 34.13 1.17 12.05
CA VAL A 679 33.67 0.37 13.19
C VAL A 679 34.34 -0.99 13.12
N THR A 680 34.95 -1.43 14.24
CA THR A 680 35.66 -2.71 14.32
C THR A 680 35.10 -3.59 15.44
N SER A 681 35.28 -4.89 15.29
CA SER A 681 35.12 -5.85 16.38
C SER A 681 36.20 -5.63 17.45
N ARG A 682 36.05 -6.25 18.62
CA ARG A 682 37.06 -6.23 19.68
C ARG A 682 38.43 -6.77 19.24
N HIS A 683 38.47 -7.57 18.17
CA HIS A 683 39.67 -8.14 17.60
C HIS A 683 40.29 -7.26 16.48
N GLY A 684 39.76 -6.05 16.24
CA GLY A 684 40.27 -5.11 15.25
C GLY A 684 39.86 -5.39 13.81
N HIS A 685 38.95 -6.35 13.55
CA HIS A 685 38.39 -6.54 12.21
C HIS A 685 37.35 -5.44 11.91
N VAL A 686 37.49 -4.77 10.79
CA VAL A 686 36.49 -3.81 10.30
C VAL A 686 35.19 -4.56 10.03
N VAL A 687 34.10 -4.12 10.67
CA VAL A 687 32.79 -4.75 10.58
C VAL A 687 31.72 -3.79 10.04
N GLY A 688 32.06 -2.52 9.86
CA GLY A 688 31.15 -1.49 9.36
C GLY A 688 31.75 -0.10 9.49
N HIS A 689 30.90 0.91 9.36
CA HIS A 689 31.26 2.31 9.50
C HIS A 689 30.08 3.11 10.06
N VAL A 690 30.40 4.25 10.65
CA VAL A 690 29.42 5.19 11.22
C VAL A 690 28.69 5.93 10.10
N THR A 691 27.36 6.03 10.20
CA THR A 691 26.54 6.81 9.28
C THR A 691 26.13 8.18 9.85
N SER A 692 25.84 8.22 11.16
CA SER A 692 25.50 9.45 11.88
C SER A 692 26.02 9.38 13.32
N CYS A 693 26.35 10.53 13.91
CA CYS A 693 26.68 10.61 15.33
C CYS A 693 26.46 12.03 15.88
N ALA A 694 25.88 12.12 17.06
CA ALA A 694 25.63 13.37 17.74
C ALA A 694 26.02 13.30 19.23
N THR A 695 26.38 14.46 19.80
CA THR A 695 26.54 14.61 21.26
C THR A 695 25.18 14.96 21.83
N ILE A 696 24.71 14.19 22.80
CA ILE A 696 23.43 14.40 23.47
C ILE A 696 23.57 15.20 24.78
N ALA A 697 22.44 15.49 25.44
CA ALA A 697 22.36 16.40 26.57
C ALA A 697 23.31 16.05 27.76
N ASP A 698 23.51 14.75 28.01
CA ASP A 698 24.41 14.26 29.08
C ASP A 698 25.91 14.30 28.73
N GLY A 699 26.25 14.78 27.54
CA GLY A 699 27.63 14.88 27.02
C GLY A 699 28.17 13.56 26.47
N SER A 700 27.39 12.49 26.43
CA SER A 700 27.74 11.25 25.72
C SER A 700 27.51 11.40 24.22
N GLN A 701 28.06 10.50 23.44
CA GLN A 701 27.78 10.45 21.99
C GLN A 701 26.96 9.21 21.65
N VAL A 702 25.89 9.44 20.91
CA VAL A 702 25.03 8.42 20.34
C VAL A 702 25.08 8.54 18.82
N GLY A 703 25.12 7.43 18.14
CA GLY A 703 25.18 7.41 16.67
C GLY A 703 24.56 6.17 16.07
N MET A 704 24.56 6.14 14.74
CA MET A 704 24.17 5.00 13.93
C MET A 704 25.35 4.53 13.10
N ALA A 705 25.39 3.23 12.85
CA ALA A 705 26.44 2.59 12.05
C ALA A 705 25.87 1.44 11.24
N TYR A 706 26.32 1.32 10.01
CA TYR A 706 26.02 0.17 9.16
C TYR A 706 27.03 -0.93 9.46
N VAL A 707 26.59 -2.03 10.07
CA VAL A 707 27.44 -3.11 10.54
C VAL A 707 26.95 -4.49 10.10
N GLN A 708 27.87 -5.45 10.01
CA GLN A 708 27.50 -6.84 9.71
C GLN A 708 26.49 -7.40 10.72
N ASP A 709 25.45 -8.12 10.27
CA ASP A 709 24.32 -8.59 11.08
C ASP A 709 24.71 -9.40 12.32
N ARG A 710 25.85 -10.11 12.29
CA ARG A 710 26.36 -10.83 13.47
C ARG A 710 26.78 -9.92 14.64
N PHE A 711 26.82 -8.60 14.45
CA PHE A 711 27.17 -7.61 15.46
C PHE A 711 26.00 -6.68 15.83
N LYS A 712 24.80 -6.94 15.34
CA LYS A 712 23.64 -6.06 15.54
C LYS A 712 22.93 -6.23 16.87
N GLU A 713 23.19 -7.30 17.60
CA GLU A 713 22.52 -7.60 18.86
C GLU A 713 22.82 -6.54 19.92
N GLU A 714 21.80 -6.14 20.64
CA GLU A 714 21.90 -5.18 21.75
C GLU A 714 22.90 -5.66 22.81
N GLY A 715 23.69 -4.72 23.37
CA GLY A 715 24.77 -5.02 24.29
C GLY A 715 26.07 -5.46 23.62
N THR A 716 26.09 -5.64 22.29
CA THR A 716 27.32 -5.94 21.56
C THR A 716 28.32 -4.78 21.69
N ARG A 717 29.54 -5.09 22.08
CA ARG A 717 30.62 -4.11 22.18
C ARG A 717 31.42 -4.04 20.88
N LEU A 718 31.61 -2.84 20.40
CA LEU A 718 32.33 -2.48 19.20
C LEU A 718 33.40 -1.44 19.53
N ASN A 719 34.32 -1.22 18.63
CA ASN A 719 35.23 -0.08 18.67
C ASN A 719 34.92 0.85 17.51
N VAL A 720 34.79 2.13 17.80
CA VAL A 720 34.58 3.20 16.81
C VAL A 720 35.83 4.05 16.74
N PHE A 721 36.35 4.28 15.56
CA PHE A 721 37.58 5.08 15.40
C PHE A 721 37.23 6.57 15.44
N VAL A 722 37.78 7.26 16.44
CA VAL A 722 37.56 8.71 16.61
C VAL A 722 38.71 9.53 16.00
N PRO A 723 38.45 10.73 15.45
CA PRO A 723 39.51 11.57 14.91
C PRO A 723 40.43 12.07 16.02
N PRO A 724 41.70 12.35 15.71
CA PRO A 724 42.65 12.91 16.69
C PRO A 724 42.21 14.35 17.13
N ARG A 725 42.49 14.72 18.39
CA ARG A 725 42.16 16.05 18.91
C ARG A 725 42.99 17.16 18.24
N GLY A 726 42.30 18.28 17.92
CA GLY A 726 42.86 19.51 17.38
C GLY A 726 42.77 19.63 15.85
N LYS A 727 42.98 20.86 15.33
CA LYS A 727 43.07 21.11 13.90
C LYS A 727 44.37 20.46 13.38
N GLY A 728 44.26 19.34 12.73
CA GLY A 728 45.38 18.68 12.07
C GLY A 728 45.10 18.49 10.59
N PRO A 729 46.09 18.22 9.75
CA PRO A 729 45.89 17.80 8.38
C PRO A 729 45.09 16.50 8.34
N GLU A 730 44.51 16.19 7.19
CA GLU A 730 43.82 14.90 6.95
C GLU A 730 44.64 13.69 7.41
N PRO A 731 43.98 12.60 7.89
CA PRO A 731 44.68 11.42 8.33
C PRO A 731 45.61 10.91 7.22
N LYS A 732 46.90 10.78 7.53
CA LYS A 732 47.87 10.21 6.59
C LYS A 732 47.60 8.72 6.42
N HIS A 733 47.96 8.16 5.27
CA HIS A 733 48.00 6.73 5.08
C HIS A 733 48.94 6.06 6.08
N VAL A 734 48.59 4.85 6.56
CA VAL A 734 49.37 4.14 7.62
C VAL A 734 50.88 4.02 7.25
N THR A 735 51.19 3.83 5.98
CA THR A 735 52.56 3.73 5.46
C THR A 735 53.35 5.04 5.55
N ASP A 736 52.69 6.18 5.66
CA ASP A 736 53.27 7.51 5.62
C ASP A 736 53.40 8.14 7.01
N LEU A 737 53.00 7.41 8.07
CA LEU A 737 53.08 7.85 9.46
C LEU A 737 54.54 7.93 9.94
N LYS A 738 54.85 9.04 10.65
CA LYS A 738 56.12 9.29 11.31
C LYS A 738 55.89 9.49 12.82
N VAL A 739 56.96 9.29 13.60
CA VAL A 739 56.91 9.56 15.03
C VAL A 739 56.47 11.01 15.30
N GLY A 740 55.40 11.17 16.10
CA GLY A 740 54.77 12.46 16.40
C GLY A 740 53.50 12.73 15.58
N ASP A 741 53.20 11.97 14.55
CA ASP A 741 51.95 12.09 13.80
C ASP A 741 50.74 11.63 14.65
N LYS A 742 49.63 12.33 14.48
CA LYS A 742 48.36 11.96 15.12
C LYS A 742 47.57 11.07 14.19
N MET A 743 46.99 9.99 14.72
CA MET A 743 46.12 9.09 13.98
C MET A 743 44.79 8.86 14.72
N PRO A 744 43.73 8.46 14.02
CA PRO A 744 42.49 8.01 14.65
C PRO A 744 42.82 6.84 15.62
N HIS A 745 42.07 6.79 16.73
CA HIS A 745 42.23 5.72 17.72
C HIS A 745 40.85 5.10 18.04
N PRO A 746 40.81 3.81 18.39
CA PRO A 746 39.54 3.15 18.73
C PRO A 746 39.08 3.56 20.13
N GLU A 747 37.80 3.86 20.23
CA GLU A 747 37.05 4.06 21.48
C GLU A 747 35.92 3.05 21.56
N GLU A 748 35.66 2.52 22.75
CA GLU A 748 34.61 1.50 22.92
C GLU A 748 33.21 2.11 22.78
N ALA A 749 32.32 1.37 22.08
CA ALA A 749 30.92 1.67 21.93
C ALA A 749 30.08 0.42 22.23
N VAL A 750 28.84 0.59 22.61
CA VAL A 750 27.87 -0.49 22.86
C VAL A 750 26.67 -0.28 21.96
N VAL A 751 26.20 -1.36 21.32
CA VAL A 751 24.95 -1.37 20.56
C VAL A 751 23.80 -1.25 21.56
N ILE A 752 22.91 -0.29 21.31
CA ILE A 752 21.73 0.02 22.11
C ILE A 752 20.45 -0.23 21.27
N PRO A 753 19.25 -0.23 21.87
CA PRO A 753 18.00 -0.38 21.12
C PRO A 753 17.98 0.50 19.87
N ARG A 754 17.50 -0.06 18.74
CA ARG A 754 17.55 0.61 17.43
C ARG A 754 16.86 1.97 17.45
N PHE A 755 15.78 2.09 18.21
CA PHE A 755 15.04 3.32 18.40
C PHE A 755 14.98 3.67 19.88
N MET A 756 14.95 4.97 20.17
CA MET A 756 14.74 5.47 21.53
C MET A 756 13.33 5.12 21.98
N ILE A 757 13.21 4.61 23.18
CA ILE A 757 11.91 4.41 23.85
C ILE A 757 11.67 5.67 24.70
N PRO A 758 10.64 6.48 24.38
CA PRO A 758 10.36 7.68 25.15
C PRO A 758 10.17 7.33 26.65
N GLY A 759 10.97 7.97 27.52
CA GLY A 759 10.92 7.79 28.98
C GLY A 759 11.93 6.80 29.57
N GLU A 760 12.37 5.74 28.89
CA GLU A 760 13.34 4.76 29.44
C GLU A 760 14.77 5.30 29.56
N ASP A 761 15.22 6.13 28.62
CA ASP A 761 16.58 6.71 28.66
C ASP A 761 16.73 7.84 29.70
N ARG A 762 15.65 8.24 30.40
CA ARG A 762 15.66 9.32 31.42
C ARG A 762 15.90 8.81 32.83
N GLU A 763 15.59 7.53 33.12
CA GLU A 763 15.78 6.93 34.45
C GLU A 763 17.23 6.56 34.75
N ASP A 764 18.09 6.36 33.72
CA ASP A 764 19.51 6.05 33.90
C ASP A 764 20.41 7.30 34.11
N ALA A 765 19.82 8.50 34.17
CA ALA A 765 20.53 9.77 34.34
C ALA A 765 20.45 10.35 35.76
N GLU A 766 19.73 9.72 36.69
CA GLU A 766 19.75 10.01 38.13
C GLU A 766 20.71 9.01 38.84
#